data_3e435dd57d7e0f71a77cc314375cd7eb
#
_entry.id   3e435dd57d7e0f71a77cc314375cd7eb
#
_cell.length_a   1.000
_cell.length_b   1.000
_cell.length_c   1.000
_cell.angle_alpha   90.00
_cell.angle_beta   90.00
_cell.angle_gamma   90.00
#
_symmetry.space_group_name_H-M   'P 1'
#
loop_
_entity.id
_entity.type
_entity.pdbx_description
1 polymer ?
#
loop_
_entity_poly.entity_id
_entity_poly.type
_entity_poly.pdbx_seq_one_letter_code
_entity_poly.pdbx_strand_id
1 'polypeptide(L)'
;MVAYSDAVSMSLANSLTKMPRAFNPERGAEAITYVPELKGVMRELAYGAAGCSPYLFDLIKHEAAWLPEALAEPEAALAAILAPPSLDRSTVKSVLRQAKRRAALLIALADLGGAWTLEEVTTALTKLADMACQTALAVGLTTQVKRGKLPTENVGLVVLAMGKMGAFELNYSSDIDLICLFDETIHDPDDFILIRNGCIKAVKDMCGILSDLTGDGYVFRTDLRLRPDPAVNPVVLSIGAAERYYESLGRTWERAAFIKARPCAGDIAVGENFLTELTPFVWRRYLDFAAVQDAHDMRLAIRVHKGTGGPITLPGHNMKLGRGGIREIEFFTQTRQLIAGGRDPSLRERGTVQGLEMLAQKGWVLGEVAARLCDHYQLFRNVEHRVQMIRDAQTHNLPSNDEGFDQLAAMMDTDRASLELDLQRTLAEVHSETEGFFAPETDETLHNPEGIDLVMQSRWRGYPALRSSRGAALFDRIEPMVLAQLSKTAKPAEAIAAFDDFLSGLPAGVQLFSLFEANPSLIDLLVDIVGTSPVLAQYLSRNSDVLDAVIGGRFFAPWPESDILCRDAIQKISAETDYEAKLNAIRIWAKEWHFRIGVHHLRGLIEAKEAGKQYADLARAALSALWPEVQSQFARRHGPAPGRGAVILGMGGLGANLLSMHSDLDLIVIYDPLDVEFSAGSRPLSTRQYYARLTQAMITAVTTQTAYGRLYEADMRLRPSGNKGPVATSWTSFRNYQENDAWLWEHLAMSRATCIAGPTSFSNDIEIFRQHIVAKRRNTEDVLSDLRDMRSRIAAAKSPFGVWDAKLGPGRLQDIELFAQTGLILAGSPARDVISGLESSVATGLLNVAELEILSEAYFMMFRVQMATRLLTIGAVDVEKIGVKGRAVLLHAVGLDCISKAEIKLKMIYSSAGDIINAAVDDDGQKEGNSGR
;
A
#
# COMPACT_ATOMS: atom_id res chain seq x y z
N MET A 1 -12.39 -16.29 -17.54
CA MET A 1 -13.10 -16.66 -18.79
C MET A 1 -13.73 -15.37 -19.33
N VAL A 2 -12.93 -14.60 -20.11
CA VAL A 2 -13.44 -13.41 -20.81
C VAL A 2 -14.12 -13.91 -22.08
N ALA A 3 -15.41 -13.65 -22.17
CA ALA A 3 -16.22 -13.99 -23.31
C ALA A 3 -15.68 -13.24 -24.55
N TYR A 4 -15.22 -13.97 -25.55
CA TYR A 4 -15.04 -13.43 -26.88
C TYR A 4 -16.43 -13.02 -27.40
N SER A 5 -16.64 -11.73 -27.59
CA SER A 5 -17.79 -11.20 -28.30
C SER A 5 -17.71 -11.72 -29.76
N ASP A 6 -18.87 -12.01 -30.37
CA ASP A 6 -19.04 -12.31 -31.77
C ASP A 6 -18.50 -11.17 -32.66
N ALA A 7 -17.17 -11.10 -32.83
CA ALA A 7 -16.53 -10.26 -33.84
C ALA A 7 -16.66 -10.98 -35.18
N VAL A 8 -17.35 -10.39 -36.11
CA VAL A 8 -17.38 -10.76 -37.53
C VAL A 8 -15.93 -10.97 -37.95
N SER A 9 -15.55 -12.19 -38.32
CA SER A 9 -14.23 -12.52 -38.89
C SER A 9 -13.93 -11.57 -40.07
N MET A 10 -13.08 -10.56 -39.81
CA MET A 10 -12.58 -9.68 -40.86
C MET A 10 -11.37 -10.34 -41.49
N SER A 11 -11.35 -10.47 -42.83
CA SER A 11 -10.17 -10.94 -43.52
C SER A 11 -8.99 -10.02 -43.23
N LEU A 12 -7.79 -10.56 -43.02
CA LEU A 12 -6.57 -9.80 -42.72
C LEU A 12 -6.37 -8.60 -43.66
N ALA A 13 -6.81 -8.73 -44.94
CA ALA A 13 -6.73 -7.68 -45.94
C ALA A 13 -7.43 -6.37 -45.56
N ASN A 14 -8.49 -6.44 -44.76
CA ASN A 14 -9.28 -5.27 -44.38
C ASN A 14 -8.72 -4.53 -43.12
N SER A 15 -7.81 -5.15 -42.40
CA SER A 15 -7.21 -4.61 -41.16
C SER A 15 -5.76 -4.13 -41.35
N LEU A 16 -5.21 -4.22 -42.57
CA LEU A 16 -3.84 -3.78 -42.80
C LEU A 16 -3.71 -2.27 -42.68
N THR A 17 -2.73 -1.84 -41.86
CA THR A 17 -2.39 -0.41 -41.63
C THR A 17 -0.96 -0.08 -42.06
N LYS A 18 -0.11 -1.09 -42.33
CA LYS A 18 1.29 -0.97 -42.72
C LYS A 18 1.59 -1.91 -43.88
N MET A 19 2.63 -1.57 -44.67
CA MET A 19 3.05 -2.38 -45.80
C MET A 19 4.60 -2.42 -45.87
N PRO A 20 5.24 -3.52 -45.45
CA PRO A 20 6.70 -3.63 -45.56
C PRO A 20 7.13 -3.51 -47.02
N ARG A 21 8.20 -2.76 -47.29
CA ARG A 21 8.78 -2.58 -48.60
C ARG A 21 9.88 -3.62 -48.81
N ALA A 22 9.89 -4.32 -49.96
CA ALA A 22 10.91 -5.33 -50.23
C ALA A 22 12.30 -4.69 -50.29
N PHE A 23 13.17 -5.02 -49.32
CA PHE A 23 14.59 -4.65 -49.33
C PHE A 23 15.34 -5.39 -50.48
N ASN A 24 15.04 -6.65 -50.70
CA ASN A 24 15.50 -7.45 -51.83
C ASN A 24 14.31 -7.77 -52.76
N PRO A 25 14.14 -7.00 -53.85
CA PRO A 25 13.00 -7.18 -54.78
C PRO A 25 12.98 -8.53 -55.49
N GLU A 26 14.15 -9.11 -55.81
CA GLU A 26 14.25 -10.40 -56.47
C GLU A 26 13.71 -11.52 -55.59
N ARG A 27 14.12 -11.56 -54.31
CA ARG A 27 13.63 -12.51 -53.32
C ARG A 27 12.12 -12.36 -53.10
N GLY A 28 11.62 -11.12 -53.01
CA GLY A 28 10.19 -10.84 -52.91
C GLY A 28 9.42 -11.37 -54.16
N ALA A 29 9.94 -11.12 -55.36
CA ALA A 29 9.36 -11.61 -56.59
C ALA A 29 9.37 -13.14 -56.68
N GLU A 30 10.42 -13.81 -56.23
CA GLU A 30 10.48 -15.26 -56.17
C GLU A 30 9.42 -15.81 -55.20
N ALA A 31 9.30 -15.22 -54.00
CA ALA A 31 8.36 -15.67 -52.95
C ALA A 31 6.90 -15.76 -53.46
N ILE A 32 6.44 -14.74 -54.18
CA ILE A 32 5.07 -14.69 -54.69
C ILE A 32 4.82 -15.68 -55.81
N THR A 33 5.85 -16.29 -56.46
CA THR A 33 5.66 -17.38 -57.41
C THR A 33 5.18 -18.67 -56.74
N TYR A 34 5.50 -18.85 -55.47
CA TYR A 34 5.03 -20.01 -54.69
C TYR A 34 3.58 -19.87 -54.20
N VAL A 35 3.05 -18.65 -54.14
CA VAL A 35 1.69 -18.34 -53.66
C VAL A 35 0.89 -17.52 -54.67
N PRO A 36 0.65 -18.03 -55.91
CA PRO A 36 0.02 -17.29 -56.99
C PRO A 36 -1.44 -16.93 -56.71
N GLU A 37 -2.05 -17.57 -55.74
CA GLU A 37 -3.43 -17.34 -55.30
C GLU A 37 -3.60 -16.03 -54.56
N LEU A 38 -2.54 -15.52 -53.95
CA LEU A 38 -2.56 -14.22 -53.23
C LEU A 38 -2.67 -13.07 -54.23
N LYS A 39 -3.63 -12.16 -54.01
CA LYS A 39 -3.90 -10.99 -54.83
C LYS A 39 -3.94 -9.70 -54.05
N GLY A 40 -3.81 -8.56 -54.73
CA GLY A 40 -3.92 -7.23 -54.14
C GLY A 40 -2.97 -7.04 -52.96
N VAL A 41 -3.45 -6.43 -51.88
CA VAL A 41 -2.67 -6.07 -50.69
C VAL A 41 -2.00 -7.27 -50.02
N MET A 42 -2.60 -8.45 -50.04
CA MET A 42 -2.01 -9.66 -49.49
C MET A 42 -0.79 -10.15 -50.25
N ARG A 43 -0.79 -9.98 -51.58
CA ARG A 43 0.37 -10.26 -52.42
C ARG A 43 1.51 -9.27 -52.14
N GLU A 44 1.18 -7.99 -51.97
CA GLU A 44 2.15 -6.95 -51.64
C GLU A 44 2.77 -7.18 -50.24
N LEU A 45 1.97 -7.56 -49.25
CA LEU A 45 2.44 -7.91 -47.92
C LEU A 45 3.43 -9.09 -47.97
N ALA A 46 3.08 -10.18 -48.64
CA ALA A 46 3.95 -11.35 -48.79
C ALA A 46 5.24 -11.00 -49.58
N TYR A 47 5.12 -10.17 -50.64
CA TYR A 47 6.27 -9.66 -51.37
C TYR A 47 7.22 -8.85 -50.49
N GLY A 48 6.71 -7.88 -49.78
CA GLY A 48 7.50 -7.02 -48.88
C GLY A 48 8.15 -7.82 -47.74
N ALA A 49 7.39 -8.67 -47.07
CA ALA A 49 7.87 -9.51 -45.98
C ALA A 49 8.99 -10.46 -46.43
N ALA A 50 8.80 -11.20 -47.52
CA ALA A 50 9.83 -12.06 -48.07
C ALA A 50 11.06 -11.29 -48.58
N GLY A 51 10.83 -10.12 -49.19
CA GLY A 51 11.89 -9.23 -49.64
C GLY A 51 12.77 -8.73 -48.47
N CYS A 52 12.19 -8.51 -47.29
CA CYS A 52 12.94 -8.10 -46.14
C CYS A 52 13.60 -9.27 -45.38
N SER A 53 12.96 -10.43 -45.29
CA SER A 53 13.37 -11.54 -44.44
C SER A 53 13.60 -12.85 -45.23
N PRO A 54 14.84 -13.36 -45.31
CA PRO A 54 15.11 -14.72 -45.79
C PRO A 54 14.33 -15.79 -45.03
N TYR A 55 14.16 -15.62 -43.71
CA TYR A 55 13.40 -16.56 -42.88
C TYR A 55 11.91 -16.60 -43.30
N LEU A 56 11.28 -15.45 -43.46
CA LEU A 56 9.88 -15.40 -43.89
C LEU A 56 9.71 -15.91 -45.33
N PHE A 57 10.70 -15.67 -46.22
CA PHE A 57 10.75 -16.24 -47.55
C PHE A 57 10.70 -17.76 -47.49
N ASP A 58 11.55 -18.39 -46.68
CA ASP A 58 11.59 -19.85 -46.52
C ASP A 58 10.26 -20.39 -45.96
N LEU A 59 9.65 -19.69 -45.00
CA LEU A 59 8.34 -20.07 -44.44
C LEU A 59 7.23 -19.99 -45.48
N ILE A 60 7.17 -18.94 -46.32
CA ILE A 60 6.20 -18.79 -47.39
C ILE A 60 6.34 -19.94 -48.37
N LYS A 61 7.58 -20.29 -48.78
CA LYS A 61 7.87 -21.39 -49.67
C LYS A 61 7.41 -22.75 -49.13
N HIS A 62 7.67 -23.02 -47.81
CA HIS A 62 7.30 -24.30 -47.22
C HIS A 62 5.81 -24.45 -46.93
N GLU A 63 5.12 -23.38 -46.61
CA GLU A 63 3.70 -23.38 -46.22
C GLU A 63 2.80 -22.77 -47.32
N ALA A 64 3.30 -22.74 -48.57
CA ALA A 64 2.63 -22.08 -49.72
C ALA A 64 1.19 -22.54 -49.95
N ALA A 65 0.92 -23.84 -49.83
CA ALA A 65 -0.41 -24.40 -50.05
C ALA A 65 -1.42 -24.04 -48.92
N TRP A 66 -0.92 -23.76 -47.73
CA TRP A 66 -1.73 -23.45 -46.57
C TRP A 66 -1.98 -21.94 -46.42
N LEU A 67 -1.02 -21.10 -46.80
CA LEU A 67 -0.99 -19.69 -46.50
C LEU A 67 -2.20 -18.90 -47.05
N PRO A 68 -2.70 -19.10 -48.29
CA PRO A 68 -3.83 -18.33 -48.79
C PRO A 68 -5.11 -18.49 -47.94
N GLU A 69 -5.42 -19.71 -47.53
CA GLU A 69 -6.58 -20.02 -46.69
C GLU A 69 -6.41 -19.40 -45.29
N ALA A 70 -5.20 -19.51 -44.73
CA ALA A 70 -4.89 -18.95 -43.40
C ALA A 70 -5.02 -17.43 -43.34
N LEU A 71 -4.66 -16.72 -44.39
CA LEU A 71 -4.79 -15.26 -44.48
C LEU A 71 -6.23 -14.78 -44.72
N ALA A 72 -7.08 -15.65 -45.23
CA ALA A 72 -8.51 -15.34 -45.38
C ALA A 72 -9.22 -15.34 -44.02
N GLU A 73 -8.85 -16.27 -43.12
CA GLU A 73 -9.45 -16.44 -41.80
C GLU A 73 -8.34 -16.61 -40.73
N PRO A 74 -7.60 -15.54 -40.36
CA PRO A 74 -6.38 -15.65 -39.57
C PRO A 74 -6.64 -16.15 -38.15
N GLU A 75 -7.75 -15.75 -37.52
CA GLU A 75 -8.11 -16.19 -36.15
C GLU A 75 -8.47 -17.68 -36.12
N ALA A 76 -9.22 -18.16 -37.15
CA ALA A 76 -9.56 -19.58 -37.28
C ALA A 76 -8.31 -20.43 -37.55
N ALA A 77 -7.42 -19.95 -38.43
CA ALA A 77 -6.14 -20.58 -38.72
C ALA A 77 -5.26 -20.67 -37.49
N LEU A 78 -5.16 -19.60 -36.69
CA LEU A 78 -4.42 -19.60 -35.43
C LEU A 78 -5.05 -20.57 -34.41
N ALA A 79 -6.37 -20.55 -34.25
CA ALA A 79 -7.08 -21.49 -33.36
C ALA A 79 -6.82 -22.95 -33.76
N ALA A 80 -6.80 -23.27 -35.07
CA ALA A 80 -6.47 -24.61 -35.56
C ALA A 80 -5.01 -25.02 -35.26
N ILE A 81 -4.06 -24.10 -35.35
CA ILE A 81 -2.66 -24.32 -34.96
C ILE A 81 -2.52 -24.59 -33.46
N LEU A 82 -3.27 -23.85 -32.64
CA LEU A 82 -3.22 -23.94 -31.18
C LEU A 82 -4.02 -25.11 -30.60
N ALA A 83 -4.80 -25.81 -31.44
CA ALA A 83 -5.52 -27.00 -31.01
C ALA A 83 -4.52 -28.09 -30.58
N PRO A 84 -4.74 -28.77 -29.43
CA PRO A 84 -3.82 -29.80 -28.94
C PRO A 84 -3.64 -30.91 -29.95
N PRO A 85 -2.40 -31.21 -30.40
CA PRO A 85 -2.16 -32.29 -31.37
C PRO A 85 -2.20 -33.66 -30.67
N SER A 86 -2.20 -34.73 -31.53
CA SER A 86 -2.10 -36.09 -31.02
C SER A 86 -0.83 -36.33 -30.20
N LEU A 87 -0.96 -37.05 -29.05
CA LEU A 87 0.14 -37.35 -28.14
C LEU A 87 1.02 -38.54 -28.59
N ASP A 88 1.19 -38.74 -29.90
CA ASP A 88 2.08 -39.76 -30.45
C ASP A 88 3.55 -39.29 -30.44
N ARG A 89 4.39 -40.00 -29.69
CA ARG A 89 5.82 -39.72 -29.54
C ARG A 89 6.57 -39.72 -30.90
N SER A 90 6.14 -40.49 -31.87
CA SER A 90 6.81 -40.61 -33.17
C SER A 90 6.60 -39.38 -34.04
N THR A 91 5.46 -38.73 -33.93
CA THR A 91 5.03 -37.62 -34.81
C THR A 91 5.07 -36.24 -34.11
N VAL A 92 5.02 -36.18 -32.78
CA VAL A 92 4.91 -34.93 -32.02
C VAL A 92 5.98 -33.90 -32.39
N LYS A 93 7.22 -34.34 -32.66
CA LYS A 93 8.32 -33.43 -33.02
C LYS A 93 8.05 -32.72 -34.37
N SER A 94 7.59 -33.42 -35.39
CA SER A 94 7.27 -32.84 -36.69
C SER A 94 6.02 -31.97 -36.62
N VAL A 95 4.98 -32.42 -35.93
CA VAL A 95 3.72 -31.67 -35.78
C VAL A 95 3.92 -30.34 -35.07
N LEU A 96 4.66 -30.31 -33.95
CA LEU A 96 4.94 -29.06 -33.21
C LEU A 96 5.80 -28.10 -34.05
N ARG A 97 6.73 -28.60 -34.87
CA ARG A 97 7.54 -27.76 -35.75
C ARG A 97 6.73 -27.18 -36.88
N GLN A 98 5.80 -27.94 -37.45
CA GLN A 98 4.84 -27.42 -38.43
C GLN A 98 3.96 -26.34 -37.78
N ALA A 99 3.42 -26.58 -36.58
CA ALA A 99 2.66 -25.60 -35.85
C ALA A 99 3.48 -24.31 -35.61
N LYS A 100 4.76 -24.44 -35.21
CA LYS A 100 5.67 -23.29 -35.05
C LYS A 100 5.87 -22.52 -36.39
N ARG A 101 6.13 -23.20 -37.48
CA ARG A 101 6.32 -22.54 -38.81
C ARG A 101 5.09 -21.78 -39.22
N ARG A 102 3.91 -22.42 -39.17
CA ARG A 102 2.63 -21.80 -39.52
C ARG A 102 2.28 -20.61 -38.63
N ALA A 103 2.40 -20.77 -37.34
CA ALA A 103 2.17 -19.67 -36.38
C ALA A 103 3.15 -18.51 -36.63
N ALA A 104 4.46 -18.80 -36.76
CA ALA A 104 5.46 -17.76 -36.98
C ALA A 104 5.19 -16.96 -38.26
N LEU A 105 4.76 -17.65 -39.35
CA LEU A 105 4.42 -17.00 -40.61
C LEU A 105 3.16 -16.14 -40.50
N LEU A 106 2.07 -16.71 -39.99
CA LEU A 106 0.78 -16.01 -39.86
C LEU A 106 0.90 -14.78 -38.98
N ILE A 107 1.48 -14.95 -37.78
CA ILE A 107 1.66 -13.88 -36.80
C ILE A 107 2.57 -12.80 -37.41
N ALA A 108 3.69 -13.17 -38.08
CA ALA A 108 4.60 -12.21 -38.68
C ALA A 108 3.94 -11.36 -39.77
N LEU A 109 3.11 -11.96 -40.61
CA LEU A 109 2.39 -11.19 -41.63
C LEU A 109 1.34 -10.27 -41.01
N ALA A 110 0.63 -10.70 -39.98
CA ALA A 110 -0.32 -9.87 -39.26
C ALA A 110 0.37 -8.70 -38.52
N ASP A 111 1.54 -8.94 -37.91
CA ASP A 111 2.37 -7.95 -37.26
C ASP A 111 2.96 -6.92 -38.23
N LEU A 112 3.57 -7.40 -39.34
CA LEU A 112 4.17 -6.55 -40.35
C LEU A 112 3.13 -5.72 -41.11
N GLY A 113 1.95 -6.28 -41.30
CA GLY A 113 0.80 -5.57 -41.87
C GLY A 113 0.12 -4.61 -40.90
N GLY A 114 0.51 -4.57 -39.62
CA GLY A 114 -0.12 -3.76 -38.56
C GLY A 114 -1.59 -4.11 -38.35
N ALA A 115 -2.01 -5.33 -38.73
CA ALA A 115 -3.36 -5.83 -38.49
C ALA A 115 -3.57 -6.28 -37.05
N TRP A 116 -2.53 -6.80 -36.41
CA TRP A 116 -2.52 -7.16 -35.00
C TRP A 116 -1.64 -6.19 -34.19
N THR A 117 -2.12 -5.85 -32.99
CA THR A 117 -1.37 -5.08 -32.00
C THR A 117 -0.20 -5.89 -31.45
N LEU A 118 0.74 -5.23 -30.82
CA LEU A 118 1.86 -5.90 -30.14
C LEU A 118 1.36 -6.94 -29.13
N GLU A 119 0.31 -6.63 -28.39
CA GLU A 119 -0.26 -7.52 -27.36
C GLU A 119 -0.90 -8.78 -28.00
N GLU A 120 -1.63 -8.64 -29.09
CA GLU A 120 -2.19 -9.77 -29.83
C GLU A 120 -1.09 -10.68 -30.39
N VAL A 121 -0.04 -10.10 -30.96
CA VAL A 121 1.14 -10.80 -31.47
C VAL A 121 1.83 -11.60 -30.41
N THR A 122 2.18 -10.95 -29.27
CA THR A 122 2.93 -11.61 -28.18
C THR A 122 2.08 -12.63 -27.44
N THR A 123 0.77 -12.39 -27.32
CA THR A 123 -0.19 -13.34 -26.77
C THR A 123 -0.31 -14.58 -27.65
N ALA A 124 -0.38 -14.44 -28.99
CA ALA A 124 -0.44 -15.56 -29.91
C ALA A 124 0.84 -16.42 -29.84
N LEU A 125 2.01 -15.79 -29.83
CA LEU A 125 3.30 -16.48 -29.65
C LEU A 125 3.38 -17.22 -28.32
N THR A 126 2.86 -16.61 -27.24
CA THR A 126 2.87 -17.21 -25.90
C THR A 126 1.91 -18.42 -25.83
N LYS A 127 0.71 -18.31 -26.38
CA LYS A 127 -0.24 -19.43 -26.46
C LYS A 127 0.34 -20.62 -27.24
N LEU A 128 1.09 -20.35 -28.32
CA LEU A 128 1.82 -21.39 -29.03
C LEU A 128 2.85 -22.08 -28.10
N ALA A 129 3.59 -21.33 -27.31
CA ALA A 129 4.55 -21.89 -26.38
C ALA A 129 3.87 -22.71 -25.26
N ASP A 130 2.73 -22.22 -24.73
CA ASP A 130 1.92 -22.95 -23.73
C ASP A 130 1.44 -24.30 -24.29
N MET A 131 0.84 -24.30 -25.48
CA MET A 131 0.36 -25.51 -26.15
C MET A 131 1.51 -26.48 -26.44
N ALA A 132 2.65 -25.97 -26.87
CA ALA A 132 3.82 -26.81 -27.16
C ALA A 132 4.42 -27.42 -25.88
N CYS A 133 4.51 -26.64 -24.76
CA CYS A 133 4.96 -27.14 -23.46
C CYS A 133 4.02 -28.20 -22.92
N GLN A 134 2.71 -27.94 -22.92
CA GLN A 134 1.71 -28.88 -22.44
C GLN A 134 1.74 -30.18 -23.22
N THR A 135 1.80 -30.11 -24.55
CA THR A 135 1.87 -31.29 -25.40
C THR A 135 3.15 -32.10 -25.20
N ALA A 136 4.30 -31.42 -25.16
CA ALA A 136 5.60 -32.08 -24.96
C ALA A 136 5.73 -32.73 -23.58
N LEU A 137 5.20 -32.07 -22.54
CA LEU A 137 5.16 -32.62 -21.19
C LEU A 137 4.27 -33.85 -21.10
N ALA A 138 3.06 -33.80 -21.67
CA ALA A 138 2.14 -34.94 -21.68
C ALA A 138 2.76 -36.16 -22.36
N VAL A 139 3.44 -35.98 -23.50
CA VAL A 139 4.19 -37.06 -24.19
C VAL A 139 5.34 -37.57 -23.32
N GLY A 140 6.02 -36.67 -22.60
CA GLY A 140 7.08 -37.03 -21.65
C GLY A 140 6.55 -37.90 -20.52
N LEU A 141 5.45 -37.48 -19.86
CA LEU A 141 4.80 -38.23 -18.79
C LEU A 141 4.31 -39.60 -19.23
N THR A 142 3.51 -39.67 -20.31
CA THR A 142 3.03 -40.93 -20.90
C THR A 142 4.18 -41.87 -21.22
N THR A 143 5.31 -41.34 -21.69
CA THR A 143 6.52 -42.14 -21.97
C THR A 143 7.12 -42.75 -20.70
N GLN A 144 7.18 -41.97 -19.60
CA GLN A 144 7.76 -42.50 -18.35
C GLN A 144 6.81 -43.48 -17.66
N VAL A 145 5.49 -43.32 -17.78
CA VAL A 145 4.50 -44.29 -17.31
C VAL A 145 4.66 -45.62 -18.09
N LYS A 146 4.69 -45.58 -19.43
CA LYS A 146 4.90 -46.78 -20.26
C LYS A 146 6.21 -47.52 -19.98
N ARG A 147 7.21 -46.78 -19.50
CA ARG A 147 8.52 -47.35 -19.07
C ARG A 147 8.56 -47.84 -17.62
N GLY A 148 7.45 -47.76 -16.88
CA GLY A 148 7.38 -48.13 -15.46
C GLY A 148 8.24 -47.20 -14.57
N LYS A 149 8.51 -45.96 -14.97
CA LYS A 149 9.28 -44.96 -14.20
C LYS A 149 8.39 -44.00 -13.42
N LEU A 150 7.12 -43.94 -13.78
CA LEU A 150 6.06 -43.25 -13.06
C LEU A 150 4.85 -44.18 -12.94
N PRO A 151 4.11 -44.16 -11.81
CA PRO A 151 2.92 -44.99 -11.63
C PRO A 151 1.73 -44.49 -12.44
N THR A 152 1.63 -43.20 -12.66
CA THR A 152 0.53 -42.51 -13.37
C THR A 152 1.06 -41.25 -14.04
N GLU A 153 0.28 -40.66 -14.92
CA GLU A 153 0.58 -39.36 -15.56
C GLU A 153 0.26 -38.18 -14.58
N ASN A 154 -0.70 -38.39 -13.69
CA ASN A 154 -1.03 -37.39 -12.67
C ASN A 154 -0.11 -37.54 -11.44
N VAL A 155 1.02 -36.86 -11.50
CA VAL A 155 2.06 -36.86 -10.46
C VAL A 155 2.24 -35.46 -9.83
N GLY A 156 1.28 -34.54 -9.99
CA GLY A 156 1.39 -33.19 -9.46
C GLY A 156 2.53 -32.36 -10.09
N LEU A 157 2.99 -32.76 -11.30
CA LEU A 157 4.06 -32.03 -11.99
C LEU A 157 3.49 -30.80 -12.67
N VAL A 158 4.06 -29.62 -12.39
CA VAL A 158 3.69 -28.34 -12.99
C VAL A 158 4.92 -27.67 -13.62
N VAL A 159 4.70 -26.99 -14.72
CA VAL A 159 5.68 -26.11 -15.37
C VAL A 159 5.20 -24.66 -15.22
N LEU A 160 6.04 -23.83 -14.60
CA LEU A 160 5.83 -22.39 -14.50
C LEU A 160 6.55 -21.70 -15.65
N ALA A 161 5.84 -20.87 -16.40
CA ALA A 161 6.40 -19.93 -17.36
C ALA A 161 6.88 -18.68 -16.62
N MET A 162 8.11 -18.30 -16.91
CA MET A 162 8.77 -17.13 -16.33
C MET A 162 9.02 -16.07 -17.40
N GLY A 163 9.53 -14.93 -17.00
CA GLY A 163 9.97 -13.87 -17.90
C GLY A 163 8.91 -13.43 -18.91
N LYS A 164 9.28 -13.28 -20.18
CA LYS A 164 8.37 -12.83 -21.25
C LYS A 164 7.21 -13.80 -21.48
N MET A 165 7.46 -15.11 -21.41
CA MET A 165 6.41 -16.12 -21.55
C MET A 165 5.38 -16.03 -20.42
N GLY A 166 5.83 -15.84 -19.20
CA GLY A 166 4.95 -15.68 -18.04
C GLY A 166 4.04 -14.46 -18.11
N ALA A 167 4.53 -13.36 -18.72
CA ALA A 167 3.80 -12.11 -18.88
C ALA A 167 2.94 -12.02 -20.16
N PHE A 168 2.86 -13.06 -20.99
CA PHE A 168 2.29 -13.02 -22.35
C PHE A 168 2.99 -12.04 -23.29
N GLU A 169 4.29 -11.83 -23.08
CA GLU A 169 5.12 -10.90 -23.84
C GLU A 169 6.18 -11.63 -24.71
N LEU A 170 5.94 -12.88 -25.15
CA LEU A 170 6.93 -13.68 -25.85
C LEU A 170 7.27 -13.11 -27.23
N ASN A 171 8.56 -13.20 -27.64
CA ASN A 171 9.06 -12.79 -28.96
C ASN A 171 9.11 -13.98 -29.94
N TYR A 172 9.39 -13.66 -31.23
CA TYR A 172 9.50 -14.68 -32.31
C TYR A 172 10.64 -15.69 -32.07
N SER A 173 11.82 -15.23 -31.73
CA SER A 173 13.01 -16.06 -31.53
C SER A 173 13.54 -15.98 -30.09
N SER A 174 12.62 -16.06 -29.12
CA SER A 174 12.97 -16.11 -27.70
C SER A 174 13.26 -17.54 -27.24
N ASP A 175 14.10 -17.69 -26.23
CA ASP A 175 14.04 -18.81 -25.33
C ASP A 175 12.81 -18.69 -24.41
N ILE A 176 12.38 -19.83 -23.89
CA ILE A 176 11.32 -19.89 -22.87
C ILE A 176 11.95 -20.26 -21.53
N ASP A 177 11.77 -19.33 -20.56
CA ASP A 177 12.27 -19.53 -19.20
C ASP A 177 11.24 -20.32 -18.42
N LEU A 178 11.65 -21.48 -17.85
CA LEU A 178 10.77 -22.42 -17.18
C LEU A 178 11.28 -22.83 -15.81
N ILE A 179 10.37 -22.98 -14.83
CA ILE A 179 10.62 -23.68 -13.55
C ILE A 179 9.66 -24.87 -13.48
N CYS A 180 10.22 -26.05 -13.18
CA CYS A 180 9.45 -27.29 -13.09
C CYS A 180 9.42 -27.78 -11.64
N LEU A 181 8.22 -27.94 -11.10
CA LEU A 181 7.97 -28.37 -9.71
C LEU A 181 7.02 -29.57 -9.69
N PHE A 182 7.09 -30.38 -8.66
CA PHE A 182 6.09 -31.43 -8.43
C PHE A 182 5.62 -31.41 -6.97
N ASP A 183 4.36 -31.77 -6.77
CA ASP A 183 3.78 -31.90 -5.43
C ASP A 183 4.13 -33.24 -4.83
N GLU A 184 5.06 -33.24 -3.88
CA GLU A 184 5.43 -34.45 -3.16
C GLU A 184 4.36 -34.94 -2.17
N THR A 185 3.42 -34.09 -1.79
CA THR A 185 2.44 -34.40 -0.72
C THR A 185 1.36 -35.39 -1.17
N ILE A 186 1.15 -35.51 -2.48
CA ILE A 186 0.17 -36.45 -3.05
C ILE A 186 0.72 -37.90 -3.20
N HIS A 187 2.00 -38.11 -2.81
CA HIS A 187 2.69 -39.39 -2.97
C HIS A 187 3.11 -39.98 -1.62
N ASP A 188 3.29 -41.30 -1.60
CA ASP A 188 3.91 -41.94 -0.45
C ASP A 188 5.37 -41.44 -0.29
N PRO A 189 5.82 -41.05 0.91
CA PRO A 189 7.19 -40.63 1.16
C PRO A 189 8.25 -41.63 0.68
N ASP A 190 7.97 -42.95 0.71
CA ASP A 190 8.88 -43.99 0.24
C ASP A 190 9.06 -43.95 -1.28
N ASP A 191 8.10 -43.47 -2.04
CA ASP A 191 8.16 -43.33 -3.50
C ASP A 191 8.78 -42.00 -3.97
N PHE A 192 9.15 -41.10 -3.07
CA PHE A 192 9.67 -39.77 -3.40
C PHE A 192 10.78 -39.79 -4.44
N ILE A 193 11.79 -40.68 -4.27
CA ILE A 193 12.95 -40.75 -5.19
C ILE A 193 12.50 -41.28 -6.57
N LEU A 194 11.59 -42.24 -6.61
CA LEU A 194 11.04 -42.79 -7.85
C LEU A 194 10.32 -41.72 -8.64
N ILE A 195 9.36 -41.02 -7.99
CA ILE A 195 8.55 -39.95 -8.59
C ILE A 195 9.44 -38.84 -9.09
N ARG A 196 10.32 -38.28 -8.24
CA ARG A 196 11.25 -37.22 -8.62
C ARG A 196 12.08 -37.58 -9.87
N ASN A 197 12.64 -38.75 -9.90
CA ASN A 197 13.48 -39.23 -11.02
C ASN A 197 12.64 -39.43 -12.29
N GLY A 198 11.38 -39.84 -12.17
CA GLY A 198 10.43 -39.95 -13.25
C GLY A 198 10.08 -38.58 -13.84
N CYS A 199 9.76 -37.60 -12.97
CA CYS A 199 9.50 -36.22 -13.34
C CYS A 199 10.71 -35.56 -14.05
N ILE A 200 11.92 -35.75 -13.51
CA ILE A 200 13.15 -35.25 -14.15
C ILE A 200 13.30 -35.79 -15.58
N LYS A 201 12.98 -37.07 -15.82
CA LYS A 201 13.04 -37.66 -17.16
C LYS A 201 11.94 -37.14 -18.07
N ALA A 202 10.73 -36.96 -17.56
CA ALA A 202 9.63 -36.40 -18.32
C ALA A 202 9.91 -34.95 -18.77
N VAL A 203 10.47 -34.11 -17.88
CA VAL A 203 10.91 -32.74 -18.22
C VAL A 203 12.07 -32.74 -19.22
N LYS A 204 13.05 -33.65 -19.10
CA LYS A 204 14.12 -33.79 -20.08
C LYS A 204 13.58 -34.23 -21.46
N ASP A 205 12.60 -35.14 -21.49
CA ASP A 205 11.92 -35.53 -22.74
C ASP A 205 11.18 -34.32 -23.34
N MET A 206 10.47 -33.52 -22.50
CA MET A 206 9.80 -32.26 -22.92
C MET A 206 10.81 -31.31 -23.56
N CYS A 207 11.92 -31.00 -22.87
CA CYS A 207 12.94 -30.10 -23.41
C CYS A 207 13.53 -30.64 -24.72
N GLY A 208 13.76 -31.93 -24.84
CA GLY A 208 14.26 -32.55 -26.09
C GLY A 208 13.25 -32.51 -27.24
N ILE A 209 11.94 -32.62 -26.94
CA ILE A 209 10.89 -32.43 -27.97
C ILE A 209 10.90 -31.02 -28.51
N LEU A 210 11.03 -30.00 -27.59
CA LEU A 210 10.95 -28.60 -27.95
C LEU A 210 12.23 -28.05 -28.58
N SER A 211 13.41 -28.39 -28.08
CA SER A 211 14.67 -27.71 -28.43
C SER A 211 15.61 -28.49 -29.33
N ASP A 212 15.42 -29.83 -29.55
CA ASP A 212 16.28 -30.56 -30.46
C ASP A 212 16.16 -30.03 -31.88
N LEU A 213 17.29 -29.81 -32.56
CA LEU A 213 17.34 -29.40 -33.94
C LEU A 213 17.09 -30.64 -34.85
N THR A 214 16.10 -30.56 -35.71
CA THR A 214 15.77 -31.61 -36.70
C THR A 214 15.83 -31.03 -38.12
N GLY A 215 15.52 -31.83 -39.17
CA GLY A 215 15.37 -31.32 -40.52
C GLY A 215 14.29 -30.24 -40.66
N ASP A 216 13.30 -30.23 -39.75
CA ASP A 216 12.21 -29.24 -39.66
C ASP A 216 12.52 -28.06 -38.71
N GLY A 217 13.74 -27.93 -38.23
CA GLY A 217 14.14 -26.92 -37.24
C GLY A 217 13.87 -27.34 -35.76
N TYR A 218 13.61 -26.38 -34.92
CA TYR A 218 13.25 -26.54 -33.49
C TYR A 218 11.91 -25.85 -33.21
N VAL A 219 11.30 -26.09 -32.04
CA VAL A 219 10.07 -25.41 -31.61
C VAL A 219 10.43 -24.19 -30.75
N PHE A 220 11.01 -24.40 -29.55
CA PHE A 220 11.53 -23.37 -28.67
C PHE A 220 12.83 -23.84 -28.00
N ARG A 221 13.75 -22.93 -27.81
CA ARG A 221 14.87 -23.11 -26.88
C ARG A 221 14.37 -23.01 -25.45
N THR A 222 14.72 -23.94 -24.58
CA THR A 222 14.26 -24.00 -23.18
C THR A 222 15.36 -23.59 -22.23
N ASP A 223 15.06 -22.68 -21.28
CA ASP A 223 15.95 -22.27 -20.22
C ASP A 223 15.36 -22.62 -18.84
N LEU A 224 16.07 -23.45 -18.10
CA LEU A 224 15.67 -23.90 -16.75
C LEU A 224 16.54 -23.27 -15.65
N ARG A 225 17.33 -22.23 -15.96
CA ARG A 225 18.29 -21.64 -15.01
C ARG A 225 17.66 -20.74 -13.95
N LEU A 226 16.41 -20.36 -14.09
CA LEU A 226 15.70 -19.54 -13.08
C LEU A 226 15.20 -20.37 -11.88
N ARG A 227 15.37 -21.71 -11.89
CA ARG A 227 15.01 -22.55 -10.75
C ARG A 227 15.93 -22.27 -9.54
N PRO A 228 15.51 -22.59 -8.29
CA PRO A 228 16.35 -22.46 -7.10
C PRO A 228 17.71 -23.11 -7.27
N ASP A 229 18.79 -22.35 -7.04
CA ASP A 229 20.18 -22.77 -7.12
C ASP A 229 20.49 -23.79 -8.24
N PRO A 230 20.51 -23.34 -9.51
CA PRO A 230 20.63 -24.23 -10.67
C PRO A 230 21.96 -24.96 -10.74
N ALA A 231 22.98 -24.55 -9.98
CA ALA A 231 24.28 -25.22 -9.94
C ALA A 231 24.25 -26.51 -9.12
N VAL A 232 23.35 -26.60 -8.14
CA VAL A 232 23.28 -27.73 -7.20
C VAL A 232 22.00 -28.56 -7.41
N ASN A 233 20.89 -27.92 -7.72
CA ASN A 233 19.57 -28.54 -7.76
C ASN A 233 19.24 -29.16 -9.14
N PRO A 234 18.53 -30.32 -9.18
CA PRO A 234 18.05 -30.92 -10.40
C PRO A 234 17.05 -30.03 -11.13
N VAL A 235 16.70 -30.39 -12.39
CA VAL A 235 15.79 -29.61 -13.22
C VAL A 235 14.33 -29.62 -12.73
N VAL A 236 13.98 -30.53 -11.83
CA VAL A 236 12.66 -30.59 -11.16
C VAL A 236 12.90 -30.65 -9.66
N LEU A 237 12.23 -29.77 -8.92
CA LEU A 237 12.22 -29.74 -7.45
C LEU A 237 10.84 -30.11 -6.92
N SER A 238 10.78 -30.62 -5.67
CA SER A 238 9.50 -30.65 -4.97
C SER A 238 9.08 -29.26 -4.51
N ILE A 239 7.77 -29.04 -4.38
CA ILE A 239 7.19 -27.77 -3.95
C ILE A 239 7.77 -27.35 -2.60
N GLY A 240 7.73 -28.21 -1.59
CA GLY A 240 8.26 -27.88 -0.26
C GLY A 240 9.76 -27.59 -0.25
N ALA A 241 10.55 -28.14 -1.19
CA ALA A 241 11.97 -27.78 -1.32
C ALA A 241 12.13 -26.37 -1.93
N ALA A 242 11.31 -26.02 -2.90
CA ALA A 242 11.30 -24.69 -3.51
C ALA A 242 10.85 -23.61 -2.51
N GLU A 243 9.79 -23.86 -1.75
CA GLU A 243 9.30 -22.96 -0.69
C GLU A 243 10.38 -22.67 0.35
N ARG A 244 10.97 -23.70 0.93
CA ARG A 244 12.07 -23.53 1.91
C ARG A 244 13.24 -22.73 1.36
N TYR A 245 13.56 -22.89 0.07
CA TYR A 245 14.60 -22.10 -0.57
C TYR A 245 14.20 -20.63 -0.64
N TYR A 246 13.00 -20.30 -1.15
CA TYR A 246 12.57 -18.91 -1.31
C TYR A 246 12.36 -18.20 0.03
N GLU A 247 11.87 -18.92 1.05
CA GLU A 247 11.72 -18.36 2.41
C GLU A 247 13.07 -18.03 3.07
N SER A 248 14.09 -18.86 2.87
CA SER A 248 15.37 -18.74 3.60
C SER A 248 16.48 -18.06 2.81
N LEU A 249 16.56 -18.30 1.51
CA LEU A 249 17.69 -17.92 0.64
C LEU A 249 17.28 -17.08 -0.57
N GLY A 250 15.99 -16.90 -0.81
CA GLY A 250 15.45 -16.19 -1.96
C GLY A 250 15.96 -14.76 -2.07
N ARG A 251 16.40 -14.36 -3.27
CA ARG A 251 17.03 -13.07 -3.56
C ARG A 251 16.02 -12.09 -4.16
N THR A 252 16.30 -10.78 -4.09
CA THR A 252 15.42 -9.74 -4.64
C THR A 252 15.17 -9.88 -6.14
N TRP A 253 16.18 -10.33 -6.93
CA TRP A 253 15.99 -10.54 -8.36
C TRP A 253 15.04 -11.72 -8.67
N GLU A 254 15.00 -12.74 -7.80
CA GLU A 254 14.03 -13.86 -7.95
C GLU A 254 12.61 -13.36 -7.67
N ARG A 255 12.42 -12.48 -6.68
CA ARG A 255 11.13 -11.81 -6.45
C ARG A 255 10.65 -11.07 -7.70
N ALA A 256 11.52 -10.27 -8.33
CA ALA A 256 11.20 -9.57 -9.58
C ALA A 256 10.85 -10.55 -10.71
N ALA A 257 11.54 -11.69 -10.81
CA ALA A 257 11.24 -12.72 -11.79
C ALA A 257 9.84 -13.34 -11.57
N PHE A 258 9.45 -13.55 -10.31
CA PHE A 258 8.14 -14.11 -9.95
C PHE A 258 6.95 -13.18 -10.19
N ILE A 259 7.15 -11.87 -10.39
CA ILE A 259 6.07 -10.97 -10.83
C ILE A 259 5.40 -11.50 -12.10
N LYS A 260 6.21 -12.03 -13.02
CA LYS A 260 5.77 -12.54 -14.33
C LYS A 260 5.41 -14.03 -14.31
N ALA A 261 5.54 -14.73 -13.19
CA ALA A 261 5.34 -16.17 -13.10
C ALA A 261 3.87 -16.58 -13.25
N ARG A 262 3.63 -17.67 -14.01
CA ARG A 262 2.33 -18.36 -14.08
C ARG A 262 2.51 -19.82 -14.44
N PRO A 263 1.61 -20.73 -14.04
CA PRO A 263 1.62 -22.09 -14.57
C PRO A 263 1.21 -22.11 -16.06
N CYS A 264 1.91 -22.91 -16.87
CA CYS A 264 1.66 -23.02 -18.30
C CYS A 264 1.48 -24.45 -18.80
N ALA A 265 1.90 -25.46 -18.03
CA ALA A 265 1.74 -26.86 -18.40
C ALA A 265 1.71 -27.76 -17.18
N GLY A 266 1.16 -28.96 -17.32
CA GLY A 266 1.01 -29.93 -16.25
C GLY A 266 -0.19 -29.65 -15.36
N ASP A 267 -0.02 -29.81 -14.03
CA ASP A 267 -1.06 -29.55 -13.04
C ASP A 267 -1.12 -28.06 -12.71
N ILE A 268 -2.01 -27.36 -13.40
CA ILE A 268 -2.18 -25.91 -13.27
C ILE A 268 -2.59 -25.52 -11.86
N ALA A 269 -3.47 -26.29 -11.19
CA ALA A 269 -3.97 -25.98 -9.86
C ALA A 269 -2.85 -26.05 -8.80
N VAL A 270 -1.95 -27.03 -8.92
CA VAL A 270 -0.76 -27.14 -8.06
C VAL A 270 0.13 -25.90 -8.24
N GLY A 271 0.31 -25.43 -9.47
CA GLY A 271 1.09 -24.22 -9.74
C GLY A 271 0.47 -22.94 -9.20
N GLU A 272 -0.85 -22.77 -9.31
CA GLU A 272 -1.57 -21.62 -8.75
C GLU A 272 -1.50 -21.59 -7.21
N ASN A 273 -1.65 -22.73 -6.57
CA ASN A 273 -1.50 -22.86 -5.12
C ASN A 273 -0.09 -22.47 -4.67
N PHE A 274 0.95 -23.02 -5.33
CA PHE A 274 2.34 -22.65 -5.04
C PHE A 274 2.59 -21.14 -5.16
N LEU A 275 2.13 -20.49 -6.24
CA LEU A 275 2.28 -19.04 -6.41
C LEU A 275 1.52 -18.23 -5.35
N THR A 276 0.39 -18.77 -4.86
CA THR A 276 -0.37 -18.15 -3.76
C THR A 276 0.40 -18.24 -2.44
N GLU A 277 0.97 -19.39 -2.12
CA GLU A 277 1.80 -19.60 -0.93
C GLU A 277 3.10 -18.80 -0.99
N LEU A 278 3.66 -18.58 -2.19
CA LEU A 278 4.85 -17.77 -2.40
C LEU A 278 4.59 -16.25 -2.32
N THR A 279 3.33 -15.82 -2.25
CA THR A 279 2.94 -14.40 -2.20
C THR A 279 3.70 -13.58 -1.14
N PRO A 280 3.91 -14.04 0.12
CA PRO A 280 4.66 -13.27 1.11
C PRO A 280 6.14 -13.06 0.76
N PHE A 281 6.74 -13.98 0.01
CA PHE A 281 8.12 -13.84 -0.48
C PHE A 281 8.20 -12.78 -1.57
N VAL A 282 7.30 -12.79 -2.56
CA VAL A 282 7.31 -11.87 -3.71
C VAL A 282 6.86 -10.48 -3.27
N TRP A 283 5.74 -10.40 -2.55
CA TRP A 283 5.03 -9.18 -2.20
C TRP A 283 5.10 -8.92 -0.70
N ARG A 284 6.16 -8.20 -0.29
CA ARG A 284 6.32 -7.85 1.12
C ARG A 284 5.21 -6.90 1.57
N ARG A 285 4.70 -7.12 2.77
CA ARG A 285 3.58 -6.36 3.36
C ARG A 285 3.88 -4.86 3.52
N TYR A 286 5.14 -4.48 3.65
CA TYR A 286 5.61 -3.11 3.79
C TYR A 286 6.19 -2.60 2.46
N LEU A 287 6.20 -1.27 2.26
CA LEU A 287 6.84 -0.65 1.11
C LEU A 287 8.34 -1.01 1.13
N ASP A 288 8.78 -1.75 0.13
CA ASP A 288 10.14 -2.31 0.09
C ASP A 288 11.08 -1.45 -0.75
N PHE A 289 11.46 -0.31 -0.21
CA PHE A 289 12.42 0.58 -0.87
C PHE A 289 13.83 -0.02 -0.96
N ALA A 290 14.17 -1.00 -0.12
CA ALA A 290 15.42 -1.74 -0.26
C ALA A 290 15.49 -2.51 -1.58
N ALA A 291 14.36 -2.89 -2.18
CA ALA A 291 14.32 -3.48 -3.51
C ALA A 291 14.77 -2.51 -4.62
N VAL A 292 14.68 -1.19 -4.43
CA VAL A 292 15.16 -0.18 -5.38
C VAL A 292 16.67 -0.27 -5.53
N GLN A 293 17.38 -0.29 -4.39
CA GLN A 293 18.83 -0.37 -4.40
C GLN A 293 19.33 -1.72 -4.98
N ASP A 294 18.69 -2.82 -4.59
CA ASP A 294 19.04 -4.13 -5.15
C ASP A 294 18.82 -4.17 -6.66
N ALA A 295 17.74 -3.55 -7.18
CA ALA A 295 17.46 -3.45 -8.61
C ALA A 295 18.49 -2.55 -9.33
N HIS A 296 18.88 -1.44 -8.69
CA HIS A 296 19.92 -0.53 -9.21
C HIS A 296 21.28 -1.24 -9.31
N ASP A 297 21.72 -1.86 -8.22
CA ASP A 297 22.99 -2.58 -8.17
C ASP A 297 23.02 -3.73 -9.19
N MET A 298 21.91 -4.45 -9.34
CA MET A 298 21.78 -5.50 -10.34
C MET A 298 21.86 -4.94 -11.77
N ARG A 299 21.20 -3.80 -12.06
CA ARG A 299 21.27 -3.11 -13.34
C ARG A 299 22.70 -2.71 -13.69
N LEU A 300 23.43 -2.13 -12.73
CA LEU A 300 24.83 -1.76 -12.91
C LEU A 300 25.71 -3.00 -13.13
N ALA A 301 25.55 -4.05 -12.34
CA ALA A 301 26.29 -5.29 -12.50
C ALA A 301 26.07 -5.92 -13.89
N ILE A 302 24.83 -5.96 -14.39
CA ILE A 302 24.51 -6.45 -15.74
C ILE A 302 25.20 -5.58 -16.81
N ARG A 303 25.16 -4.25 -16.70
CA ARG A 303 25.81 -3.34 -17.65
C ARG A 303 27.32 -3.55 -17.70
N VAL A 304 27.96 -3.65 -16.53
CA VAL A 304 29.41 -3.90 -16.44
C VAL A 304 29.78 -5.28 -17.02
N HIS A 305 29.08 -6.34 -16.61
CA HIS A 305 29.36 -7.71 -17.06
C HIS A 305 29.17 -7.90 -18.58
N LYS A 306 28.19 -7.21 -19.18
CA LYS A 306 27.87 -7.32 -20.61
C LYS A 306 28.52 -6.23 -21.48
N GLY A 307 29.25 -5.28 -20.88
CA GLY A 307 29.90 -4.19 -21.62
C GLY A 307 28.93 -3.20 -22.28
N THR A 308 27.66 -3.10 -21.77
CA THR A 308 26.60 -2.30 -22.38
C THR A 308 26.44 -0.91 -21.71
N GLY A 309 27.38 -0.49 -20.90
CA GLY A 309 27.35 0.80 -20.17
C GLY A 309 27.89 2.02 -20.96
N GLY A 310 28.25 1.86 -22.25
CA GLY A 310 28.75 2.94 -23.13
C GLY A 310 27.69 4.00 -23.47
N PRO A 311 28.07 5.05 -24.22
CA PRO A 311 27.13 6.06 -24.70
C PRO A 311 26.08 5.41 -25.63
N ILE A 312 24.92 6.07 -25.80
CA ILE A 312 23.88 5.64 -26.71
C ILE A 312 24.37 5.89 -28.16
N THR A 313 24.70 4.81 -28.87
CA THR A 313 25.07 4.85 -30.29
C THR A 313 24.26 3.79 -31.02
N LEU A 314 23.54 4.13 -32.10
CA LEU A 314 22.61 3.22 -32.74
C LEU A 314 23.27 1.98 -33.36
N PRO A 315 24.41 2.11 -34.13
CA PRO A 315 25.04 0.94 -34.74
C PRO A 315 25.43 -0.11 -33.69
N GLY A 316 24.82 -1.30 -33.76
CA GLY A 316 25.07 -2.39 -32.82
C GLY A 316 24.51 -2.20 -31.41
N HIS A 317 23.72 -1.16 -31.15
CA HIS A 317 23.12 -0.93 -29.82
C HIS A 317 22.25 -2.11 -29.39
N ASN A 318 22.43 -2.54 -28.16
CA ASN A 318 21.59 -3.61 -27.60
C ASN A 318 20.27 -3.04 -27.05
N MET A 319 19.19 -3.22 -27.80
CA MET A 319 17.84 -2.71 -27.47
C MET A 319 17.29 -3.22 -26.14
N LYS A 320 17.78 -4.36 -25.66
CA LYS A 320 17.31 -4.96 -24.39
C LYS A 320 18.14 -4.47 -23.19
N LEU A 321 19.47 -4.54 -23.28
CA LEU A 321 20.38 -4.31 -22.14
C LEU A 321 21.16 -2.99 -22.20
N GLY A 322 21.16 -2.34 -23.36
CA GLY A 322 21.82 -1.03 -23.56
C GLY A 322 21.08 0.07 -22.80
N ARG A 323 21.77 1.24 -22.69
CA ARG A 323 21.16 2.43 -22.08
C ARG A 323 19.89 2.85 -22.79
N GLY A 324 18.84 3.17 -22.02
CA GLY A 324 17.54 3.54 -22.55
C GLY A 324 16.74 2.37 -23.18
N GLY A 325 17.20 1.11 -23.03
CA GLY A 325 16.58 -0.06 -23.66
C GLY A 325 15.39 -0.64 -22.89
N ILE A 326 14.79 -1.67 -23.44
CA ILE A 326 13.59 -2.37 -22.93
C ILE A 326 13.72 -2.72 -21.44
N ARG A 327 14.89 -3.22 -21.03
CA ARG A 327 15.13 -3.65 -19.63
C ARG A 327 15.02 -2.51 -18.60
N GLU A 328 15.28 -1.28 -18.99
CA GLU A 328 15.13 -0.13 -18.11
C GLU A 328 13.66 0.14 -17.82
N ILE A 329 12.79 0.06 -18.82
CA ILE A 329 11.34 0.20 -18.64
C ILE A 329 10.79 -0.96 -17.80
N GLU A 330 11.19 -2.21 -18.08
CA GLU A 330 10.79 -3.37 -17.29
C GLU A 330 11.20 -3.23 -15.82
N PHE A 331 12.45 -2.86 -15.53
CA PHE A 331 12.94 -2.69 -14.16
C PHE A 331 12.28 -1.51 -13.44
N PHE A 332 12.08 -0.40 -14.13
CA PHE A 332 11.34 0.74 -13.60
C PHE A 332 9.94 0.34 -13.12
N THR A 333 9.24 -0.45 -13.93
CA THR A 333 7.89 -0.95 -13.61
C THR A 333 7.93 -1.96 -12.47
N GLN A 334 8.73 -3.02 -12.59
CA GLN A 334 8.81 -4.10 -11.61
C GLN A 334 9.29 -3.63 -10.23
N THR A 335 10.23 -2.69 -10.19
CA THR A 335 10.71 -2.13 -8.92
C THR A 335 9.60 -1.40 -8.18
N ARG A 336 8.80 -0.58 -8.88
CA ARG A 336 7.63 0.09 -8.29
C ARG A 336 6.55 -0.89 -7.84
N GLN A 337 6.32 -1.94 -8.62
CA GLN A 337 5.41 -3.01 -8.23
C GLN A 337 5.90 -3.71 -6.95
N LEU A 338 7.19 -4.02 -6.81
CA LEU A 338 7.75 -4.62 -5.60
C LEU A 338 7.64 -3.70 -4.38
N ILE A 339 7.77 -2.38 -4.57
CA ILE A 339 7.60 -1.40 -3.50
C ILE A 339 6.16 -1.43 -2.96
N ALA A 340 5.17 -1.36 -3.83
CA ALA A 340 3.79 -1.06 -3.47
C ALA A 340 2.84 -2.26 -3.52
N GLY A 341 3.15 -3.29 -4.31
CA GLY A 341 2.25 -4.42 -4.60
C GLY A 341 1.96 -5.33 -3.40
N GLY A 342 2.74 -5.24 -2.33
CA GLY A 342 2.43 -5.91 -1.07
C GLY A 342 1.21 -5.32 -0.37
N ARG A 343 1.02 -4.00 -0.49
CA ARG A 343 -0.13 -3.27 0.09
C ARG A 343 -1.33 -3.17 -0.85
N ASP A 344 -1.08 -3.03 -2.15
CA ASP A 344 -2.13 -2.92 -3.16
C ASP A 344 -2.02 -4.07 -4.18
N PRO A 345 -2.81 -5.14 -4.02
CA PRO A 345 -2.79 -6.28 -4.95
C PRO A 345 -3.11 -5.92 -6.40
N SER A 346 -3.79 -4.79 -6.67
CA SER A 346 -4.09 -4.34 -8.03
C SER A 346 -2.85 -3.95 -8.83
N LEU A 347 -1.72 -3.71 -8.16
CA LEU A 347 -0.42 -3.41 -8.79
C LEU A 347 0.35 -4.66 -9.25
N ARG A 348 -0.18 -5.87 -8.99
CA ARG A 348 0.52 -7.14 -9.26
C ARG A 348 0.30 -7.62 -10.70
N GLU A 349 0.29 -6.70 -11.65
CA GLU A 349 0.16 -7.01 -13.06
C GLU A 349 1.44 -7.67 -13.60
N ARG A 350 1.28 -8.70 -14.46
CA ARG A 350 2.41 -9.43 -15.07
C ARG A 350 3.01 -8.70 -16.26
N GLY A 351 2.16 -8.05 -17.05
CA GLY A 351 2.55 -7.31 -18.25
C GLY A 351 3.18 -5.96 -17.90
N THR A 352 4.15 -5.55 -18.71
CA THR A 352 4.89 -4.28 -18.48
C THR A 352 4.00 -3.07 -18.75
N VAL A 353 3.21 -3.07 -19.82
CA VAL A 353 2.28 -1.98 -20.17
C VAL A 353 1.17 -1.87 -19.12
N GLN A 354 0.48 -2.97 -18.83
CA GLN A 354 -0.58 -3.02 -17.83
C GLN A 354 -0.07 -2.60 -16.43
N GLY A 355 1.16 -3.01 -16.09
CA GLY A 355 1.82 -2.61 -14.84
C GLY A 355 2.05 -1.09 -14.77
N LEU A 356 2.52 -0.46 -15.86
CA LEU A 356 2.71 1.01 -15.95
C LEU A 356 1.38 1.76 -15.83
N GLU A 357 0.36 1.30 -16.55
CA GLU A 357 -0.99 1.90 -16.51
C GLU A 357 -1.58 1.84 -15.11
N MET A 358 -1.48 0.69 -14.44
CA MET A 358 -1.97 0.54 -13.08
C MET A 358 -1.19 1.39 -12.07
N LEU A 359 0.14 1.48 -12.21
CA LEU A 359 0.97 2.37 -11.40
C LEU A 359 0.57 3.85 -11.59
N ALA A 360 0.23 4.26 -12.82
CA ALA A 360 -0.26 5.61 -13.09
C ALA A 360 -1.64 5.87 -12.46
N GLN A 361 -2.59 4.95 -12.61
CA GLN A 361 -3.92 5.04 -12.00
C GLN A 361 -3.86 5.17 -10.47
N LYS A 362 -2.86 4.55 -9.85
CA LYS A 362 -2.65 4.59 -8.40
C LYS A 362 -1.72 5.72 -7.94
N GLY A 363 -1.26 6.58 -8.85
CA GLY A 363 -0.42 7.75 -8.53
C GLY A 363 1.05 7.43 -8.22
N TRP A 364 1.54 6.22 -8.52
CA TRP A 364 2.94 5.83 -8.36
C TRP A 364 3.85 6.31 -9.50
N VAL A 365 3.25 6.64 -10.62
CA VAL A 365 3.90 7.21 -11.80
C VAL A 365 3.00 8.31 -12.34
N LEU A 366 3.59 9.40 -12.82
CA LEU A 366 2.81 10.45 -13.51
C LEU A 366 2.20 9.87 -14.79
N GLY A 367 0.92 10.17 -15.05
CA GLY A 367 0.19 9.61 -16.20
C GLY A 367 0.88 9.86 -17.54
N GLU A 368 1.45 11.05 -17.75
CA GLU A 368 2.21 11.40 -18.95
C GLU A 368 3.50 10.59 -19.11
N VAL A 369 4.21 10.31 -18.01
CA VAL A 369 5.44 9.49 -18.02
C VAL A 369 5.07 8.04 -18.35
N ALA A 370 4.03 7.50 -17.73
CA ALA A 370 3.58 6.15 -18.01
C ALA A 370 3.16 5.97 -19.48
N ALA A 371 2.39 6.91 -20.04
CA ALA A 371 1.98 6.88 -21.44
C ALA A 371 3.19 6.87 -22.39
N ARG A 372 4.15 7.78 -22.19
CA ARG A 372 5.39 7.81 -22.99
C ARG A 372 6.18 6.51 -22.87
N LEU A 373 6.37 5.98 -21.66
CA LEU A 373 7.09 4.71 -21.49
C LEU A 373 6.36 3.52 -22.14
N CYS A 374 5.04 3.51 -22.17
CA CYS A 374 4.26 2.51 -22.90
C CYS A 374 4.49 2.60 -24.41
N ASP A 375 4.44 3.82 -24.98
CA ASP A 375 4.69 4.04 -26.41
C ASP A 375 6.13 3.64 -26.78
N HIS A 376 7.10 4.01 -25.95
CA HIS A 376 8.51 3.66 -26.14
C HIS A 376 8.73 2.13 -26.04
N TYR A 377 8.09 1.47 -25.09
CA TYR A 377 8.14 0.02 -24.95
C TYR A 377 7.57 -0.67 -26.21
N GLN A 378 6.43 -0.20 -26.71
CA GLN A 378 5.83 -0.75 -27.94
C GLN A 378 6.74 -0.56 -29.16
N LEU A 379 7.34 0.62 -29.34
CA LEU A 379 8.29 0.87 -30.42
C LEU A 379 9.51 -0.07 -30.33
N PHE A 380 10.12 -0.20 -29.16
CA PHE A 380 11.27 -1.08 -28.98
C PHE A 380 10.95 -2.55 -29.23
N ARG A 381 9.78 -3.00 -28.80
CA ARG A 381 9.34 -4.38 -29.01
C ARG A 381 9.05 -4.63 -30.50
N ASN A 382 8.46 -3.66 -31.21
CA ASN A 382 8.27 -3.74 -32.64
C ASN A 382 9.60 -3.83 -33.39
N VAL A 383 10.58 -3.04 -33.02
CA VAL A 383 11.94 -3.11 -33.60
C VAL A 383 12.61 -4.46 -33.28
N GLU A 384 12.53 -4.90 -32.02
CA GLU A 384 13.07 -6.21 -31.58
C GLU A 384 12.47 -7.37 -32.38
N HIS A 385 11.17 -7.35 -32.66
CA HIS A 385 10.49 -8.34 -33.49
C HIS A 385 11.04 -8.36 -34.93
N ARG A 386 11.20 -7.18 -35.55
CA ARG A 386 11.70 -7.10 -36.96
C ARG A 386 13.13 -7.62 -37.04
N VAL A 387 14.00 -7.22 -36.11
CA VAL A 387 15.39 -7.71 -36.10
C VAL A 387 15.46 -9.23 -35.94
N GLN A 388 14.57 -9.82 -35.09
CA GLN A 388 14.50 -11.28 -34.93
C GLN A 388 13.92 -12.00 -36.15
N MET A 389 12.91 -11.42 -36.81
CA MET A 389 12.26 -11.99 -38.03
C MET A 389 13.20 -12.09 -39.23
N ILE A 390 14.26 -11.28 -39.31
CA ILE A 390 15.15 -11.29 -40.49
C ILE A 390 15.71 -12.68 -40.71
N ARG A 391 16.21 -13.37 -39.64
CA ARG A 391 16.89 -14.68 -39.75
C ARG A 391 16.52 -15.67 -38.64
N ASP A 392 15.41 -15.53 -37.96
CA ASP A 392 15.04 -16.30 -36.79
C ASP A 392 16.19 -16.35 -35.77
N ALA A 393 16.80 -15.18 -35.51
CA ALA A 393 17.96 -15.07 -34.60
C ALA A 393 17.57 -14.51 -33.24
N GLN A 394 18.10 -15.12 -32.17
CA GLN A 394 17.97 -14.58 -30.80
C GLN A 394 18.90 -13.38 -30.64
N THR A 395 18.53 -12.27 -31.23
CA THR A 395 19.31 -11.04 -31.17
C THR A 395 18.45 -9.87 -30.65
N HIS A 396 19.13 -8.97 -29.98
CA HIS A 396 18.56 -7.72 -29.46
C HIS A 396 19.36 -6.51 -29.94
N ASN A 397 20.35 -6.73 -30.82
CA ASN A 397 21.22 -5.68 -31.31
C ASN A 397 20.65 -5.07 -32.57
N LEU A 398 20.64 -3.76 -32.63
CA LEU A 398 20.39 -3.03 -33.85
C LEU A 398 21.46 -3.39 -34.90
N PRO A 399 21.15 -3.23 -36.19
CA PRO A 399 22.15 -3.40 -37.26
C PRO A 399 23.42 -2.57 -36.97
N SER A 400 24.57 -3.08 -37.41
CA SER A 400 25.86 -2.39 -37.25
C SER A 400 26.27 -1.56 -38.45
N ASN A 401 25.53 -1.67 -39.56
CA ASN A 401 25.82 -1.01 -40.84
C ASN A 401 24.57 -0.44 -41.49
N ASP A 402 24.77 0.45 -42.42
CA ASP A 402 23.72 1.18 -43.16
C ASP A 402 22.72 0.27 -43.89
N GLU A 403 23.22 -0.77 -44.56
CA GLU A 403 22.41 -1.75 -45.27
C GLU A 403 21.41 -2.47 -44.37
N GLY A 404 21.84 -2.80 -43.16
CA GLY A 404 20.97 -3.41 -42.15
C GLY A 404 19.90 -2.46 -41.62
N PHE A 405 20.22 -1.17 -41.47
CA PHE A 405 19.23 -0.15 -41.13
C PHE A 405 18.23 0.10 -42.26
N ASP A 406 18.68 0.10 -43.52
CA ASP A 406 17.80 0.22 -44.69
C ASP A 406 16.82 -0.97 -44.77
N GLN A 407 17.31 -2.19 -44.46
CA GLN A 407 16.47 -3.40 -44.39
C GLN A 407 15.44 -3.30 -43.24
N LEU A 408 15.86 -2.84 -42.08
CA LEU A 408 14.99 -2.68 -40.91
C LEU A 408 13.94 -1.57 -41.16
N ALA A 409 14.32 -0.44 -41.76
CA ALA A 409 13.43 0.65 -42.10
C ALA A 409 12.39 0.22 -43.16
N ALA A 410 12.81 -0.55 -44.16
CA ALA A 410 11.91 -1.13 -45.16
C ALA A 410 10.86 -2.08 -44.53
N MET A 411 11.29 -2.85 -43.49
CA MET A 411 10.42 -3.76 -42.74
C MET A 411 9.47 -3.04 -41.78
N MET A 412 9.85 -1.83 -41.32
CA MET A 412 9.05 -0.95 -40.48
C MET A 412 8.11 0.00 -41.24
N ASP A 413 8.13 -0.06 -42.57
CA ASP A 413 7.41 0.85 -43.47
C ASP A 413 7.76 2.34 -43.26
N THR A 414 9.04 2.62 -43.04
CA THR A 414 9.56 3.98 -42.83
C THR A 414 10.88 4.21 -43.57
N ASP A 415 11.35 5.43 -43.64
CA ASP A 415 12.67 5.71 -44.13
C ASP A 415 13.73 5.60 -43.00
N ARG A 416 14.99 5.37 -43.42
CA ARG A 416 16.09 5.17 -42.47
C ARG A 416 16.33 6.36 -41.57
N ALA A 417 16.30 7.58 -42.08
CA ALA A 417 16.63 8.78 -41.30
C ALA A 417 15.58 9.01 -40.19
N SER A 418 14.31 8.81 -40.51
CA SER A 418 13.21 8.86 -39.56
C SER A 418 13.34 7.78 -38.47
N LEU A 419 13.64 6.54 -38.87
CA LEU A 419 13.83 5.45 -37.91
C LEU A 419 15.01 5.69 -36.96
N GLU A 420 16.17 6.13 -37.49
CA GLU A 420 17.35 6.44 -36.68
C GLU A 420 17.08 7.59 -35.69
N LEU A 421 16.39 8.65 -36.16
CA LEU A 421 16.02 9.79 -35.31
C LEU A 421 15.08 9.36 -34.18
N ASP A 422 14.05 8.61 -34.49
CA ASP A 422 13.07 8.13 -33.50
C ASP A 422 13.73 7.22 -32.47
N LEU A 423 14.58 6.28 -32.89
CA LEU A 423 15.30 5.39 -32.00
C LEU A 423 16.26 6.16 -31.09
N GLN A 424 17.04 7.11 -31.64
CA GLN A 424 17.98 7.91 -30.85
C GLN A 424 17.26 8.73 -29.79
N ARG A 425 16.16 9.40 -30.17
CA ARG A 425 15.33 10.18 -29.28
C ARG A 425 14.72 9.29 -28.18
N THR A 426 14.07 8.19 -28.56
CA THR A 426 13.37 7.31 -27.62
C THR A 426 14.31 6.67 -26.60
N LEU A 427 15.51 6.21 -27.04
CA LEU A 427 16.53 5.67 -26.12
C LEU A 427 16.99 6.72 -25.10
N ALA A 428 17.19 7.99 -25.56
CA ALA A 428 17.59 9.06 -24.66
C ALA A 428 16.50 9.45 -23.67
N GLU A 429 15.25 9.53 -24.11
CA GLU A 429 14.08 9.83 -23.27
C GLU A 429 13.86 8.76 -22.19
N VAL A 430 13.85 7.47 -22.59
CA VAL A 430 13.74 6.35 -21.63
C VAL A 430 14.85 6.40 -20.59
N HIS A 431 16.09 6.63 -21.05
CA HIS A 431 17.22 6.72 -20.13
C HIS A 431 17.05 7.89 -19.14
N SER A 432 16.67 9.08 -19.61
CA SER A 432 16.44 10.25 -18.75
C SER A 432 15.32 10.01 -17.72
N GLU A 433 14.19 9.42 -18.16
CA GLU A 433 13.03 9.17 -17.29
C GLU A 433 13.28 8.08 -16.25
N THR A 434 14.10 7.08 -16.57
CA THR A 434 14.39 5.97 -15.66
C THR A 434 15.60 6.22 -14.76
N GLU A 435 16.60 6.98 -15.19
CA GLU A 435 17.83 7.21 -14.44
C GLU A 435 17.57 8.02 -13.15
N GLY A 436 16.77 9.08 -13.21
CA GLY A 436 16.43 9.92 -12.05
C GLY A 436 15.74 9.14 -10.90
N PHE A 437 15.14 8.00 -11.20
CA PHE A 437 14.57 7.12 -10.17
C PHE A 437 15.62 6.24 -9.48
N PHE A 438 16.67 5.83 -10.21
CA PHE A 438 17.68 4.90 -9.70
C PHE A 438 18.94 5.59 -9.18
N ALA A 439 19.22 6.80 -9.61
CA ALA A 439 20.37 7.59 -9.20
C ALA A 439 19.88 9.00 -8.86
N PRO A 440 19.53 9.30 -7.60
CA PRO A 440 19.35 10.71 -7.19
C PRO A 440 20.64 11.45 -7.49
N GLU A 441 20.53 12.63 -8.11
CA GLU A 441 21.68 13.51 -8.37
C GLU A 441 22.35 13.82 -7.03
N THR A 442 23.46 13.17 -6.77
CA THR A 442 24.39 13.56 -5.72
C THR A 442 25.17 14.75 -6.23
N ASP A 443 24.79 15.92 -5.76
CA ASP A 443 25.62 17.11 -5.93
C ASP A 443 26.97 16.84 -5.25
N GLU A 444 28.02 16.65 -6.00
CA GLU A 444 29.38 16.30 -5.54
C GLU A 444 30.05 17.37 -4.64
N THR A 445 29.30 18.40 -4.25
CA THR A 445 29.81 19.56 -3.49
C THR A 445 29.28 19.70 -2.08
N LEU A 446 28.75 18.63 -1.47
CA LEU A 446 28.32 18.68 -0.07
C LEU A 446 29.54 18.64 0.86
N HIS A 447 30.07 19.82 1.20
CA HIS A 447 31.10 20.02 2.22
C HIS A 447 30.51 19.64 3.59
N ASN A 448 31.27 18.92 4.41
CA ASN A 448 30.94 18.66 5.81
C ASN A 448 30.74 20.03 6.53
N PRO A 449 29.55 20.30 7.13
CA PRO A 449 29.32 21.59 7.78
C PRO A 449 30.27 21.78 8.97
N GLU A 450 30.84 22.95 9.09
CA GLU A 450 31.64 23.36 10.27
C GLU A 450 30.74 23.31 11.51
N GLY A 451 31.15 22.57 12.54
CA GLY A 451 30.46 22.54 13.87
C GLY A 451 29.84 21.22 14.28
N ILE A 452 30.06 20.12 13.56
CA ILE A 452 29.58 18.80 13.97
C ILE A 452 30.57 18.15 14.94
N ASP A 453 30.07 17.69 16.08
CA ASP A 453 30.84 16.91 17.03
C ASP A 453 31.13 15.50 16.48
N LEU A 454 32.39 15.29 16.07
CA LEU A 454 32.87 13.99 15.56
C LEU A 454 32.64 12.84 16.55
N VAL A 455 32.55 13.13 17.85
CA VAL A 455 32.25 12.15 18.91
C VAL A 455 30.80 11.68 18.75
N MET A 456 29.87 12.55 18.43
CA MET A 456 28.47 12.20 18.21
C MET A 456 28.29 11.34 16.96
N GLN A 457 28.94 11.67 15.85
CA GLN A 457 28.91 10.83 14.62
C GLN A 457 29.48 9.44 14.87
N SER A 458 30.58 9.31 15.61
CA SER A 458 31.15 8.01 15.94
C SER A 458 30.20 7.16 16.80
N ARG A 459 29.39 7.78 17.67
CA ARG A 459 28.39 7.12 18.49
C ARG A 459 27.24 6.54 17.66
N TRP A 460 26.83 7.20 16.57
CA TRP A 460 25.77 6.70 15.67
C TRP A 460 26.03 5.29 15.17
N ARG A 461 27.29 4.97 14.84
CA ARG A 461 27.70 3.64 14.38
C ARG A 461 27.40 2.52 15.38
N GLY A 462 27.23 2.84 16.65
CA GLY A 462 26.86 1.89 17.71
C GLY A 462 25.36 1.63 17.83
N TYR A 463 24.50 2.42 17.20
CA TYR A 463 23.05 2.31 17.33
C TYR A 463 22.44 1.09 16.64
N PRO A 464 21.32 0.55 17.15
CA PRO A 464 20.68 -0.64 16.59
C PRO A 464 20.37 -0.52 15.08
N ALA A 465 19.96 0.66 14.65
CA ALA A 465 19.65 0.94 13.23
C ALA A 465 20.84 0.73 12.28
N LEU A 466 22.08 0.86 12.77
CA LEU A 466 23.31 0.80 11.99
C LEU A 466 24.15 -0.46 12.23
N ARG A 467 23.65 -1.44 13.02
CA ARG A 467 24.39 -2.68 13.31
C ARG A 467 24.58 -3.57 12.09
N SER A 468 23.66 -3.55 11.12
CA SER A 468 23.82 -4.31 9.89
C SER A 468 24.76 -3.57 8.93
N SER A 469 25.65 -4.31 8.24
CA SER A 469 26.53 -3.74 7.22
C SER A 469 25.75 -2.98 6.14
N ARG A 470 24.56 -3.47 5.79
CA ARG A 470 23.67 -2.83 4.84
C ARG A 470 23.07 -1.52 5.38
N GLY A 471 22.63 -1.51 6.65
CA GLY A 471 22.10 -0.29 7.29
C GLY A 471 23.17 0.79 7.41
N ALA A 472 24.40 0.41 7.76
CA ALA A 472 25.54 1.33 7.81
C ALA A 472 25.86 1.92 6.43
N ALA A 473 25.95 1.08 5.38
CA ALA A 473 26.24 1.55 4.02
C ALA A 473 25.15 2.47 3.44
N LEU A 474 23.87 2.22 3.75
CA LEU A 474 22.77 3.10 3.39
C LEU A 474 22.86 4.45 4.12
N PHE A 475 23.14 4.41 5.42
CA PHE A 475 23.29 5.61 6.23
C PHE A 475 24.46 6.48 5.77
N ASP A 476 25.60 5.87 5.40
CA ASP A 476 26.76 6.60 4.86
C ASP A 476 26.42 7.45 3.64
N ARG A 477 25.46 7.00 2.81
CA ARG A 477 25.02 7.74 1.63
C ARG A 477 24.05 8.88 1.94
N ILE A 478 23.15 8.69 2.92
CA ILE A 478 22.17 9.71 3.29
C ILE A 478 22.68 10.70 4.35
N GLU A 479 23.68 10.31 5.14
CA GLU A 479 24.26 11.14 6.22
C GLU A 479 24.63 12.56 5.77
N PRO A 480 25.32 12.78 4.62
CA PRO A 480 25.64 14.13 4.17
C PRO A 480 24.40 14.98 3.88
N MET A 481 23.34 14.39 3.31
CA MET A 481 22.08 15.09 3.04
C MET A 481 21.34 15.44 4.34
N VAL A 482 21.29 14.51 5.28
CA VAL A 482 20.68 14.75 6.61
C VAL A 482 21.41 15.87 7.34
N LEU A 483 22.73 15.82 7.39
CA LEU A 483 23.55 16.84 8.04
C LEU A 483 23.41 18.21 7.37
N ALA A 484 23.36 18.25 6.04
CA ALA A 484 23.13 19.49 5.29
C ALA A 484 21.76 20.11 5.62
N GLN A 485 20.71 19.32 5.80
CA GLN A 485 19.39 19.85 6.17
C GLN A 485 19.33 20.24 7.65
N LEU A 486 19.90 19.46 8.57
CA LEU A 486 20.01 19.80 9.99
C LEU A 486 20.78 21.12 10.19
N SER A 487 21.83 21.35 9.41
CA SER A 487 22.63 22.57 9.48
C SER A 487 21.89 23.84 9.00
N LYS A 488 20.86 23.72 8.17
CA LYS A 488 20.00 24.82 7.74
C LYS A 488 18.95 25.23 8.78
N THR A 489 18.82 24.46 9.87
CA THR A 489 17.89 24.80 10.95
C THR A 489 18.38 26.02 11.75
N ALA A 490 17.46 26.72 12.40
CA ALA A 490 17.80 27.91 13.18
C ALA A 490 18.79 27.66 14.34
N LYS A 491 18.85 26.40 14.82
CA LYS A 491 19.81 25.95 15.85
C LYS A 491 20.30 24.54 15.52
N PRO A 492 21.35 24.42 14.69
CA PRO A 492 21.85 23.12 14.22
C PRO A 492 22.21 22.15 15.34
N ALA A 493 22.85 22.61 16.40
CA ALA A 493 23.23 21.74 17.53
C ALA A 493 22.04 21.08 18.23
N GLU A 494 20.93 21.82 18.41
CA GLU A 494 19.69 21.26 19.01
C GLU A 494 19.04 20.26 18.04
N ALA A 495 19.02 20.56 16.73
CA ALA A 495 18.44 19.68 15.71
C ALA A 495 19.25 18.38 15.58
N ILE A 496 20.57 18.44 15.63
CA ILE A 496 21.46 17.28 15.59
C ILE A 496 21.27 16.41 16.85
N ALA A 497 21.16 17.02 18.04
CA ALA A 497 20.88 16.28 19.27
C ALA A 497 19.52 15.57 19.21
N ALA A 498 18.48 16.22 18.70
CA ALA A 498 17.17 15.61 18.51
C ALA A 498 17.16 14.50 17.45
N PHE A 499 17.98 14.63 16.41
CA PHE A 499 18.20 13.57 15.43
C PHE A 499 18.99 12.39 16.04
N ASP A 500 19.96 12.64 16.91
CA ASP A 500 20.67 11.60 17.67
C ASP A 500 19.70 10.78 18.53
N ASP A 501 18.81 11.45 19.27
CA ASP A 501 17.75 10.79 20.04
C ASP A 501 16.81 9.95 19.15
N PHE A 502 16.41 10.50 18.01
CA PHE A 502 15.60 9.77 17.02
C PHE A 502 16.32 8.51 16.53
N LEU A 503 17.57 8.63 16.10
CA LEU A 503 18.38 7.53 15.56
C LEU A 503 18.64 6.45 16.61
N SER A 504 18.90 6.85 17.86
CA SER A 504 19.12 5.93 19.00
C SER A 504 17.87 5.08 19.31
N GLY A 505 16.69 5.65 19.11
CA GLY A 505 15.40 4.98 19.33
C GLY A 505 14.95 4.06 18.20
N LEU A 506 15.64 4.07 17.07
CA LEU A 506 15.26 3.32 15.86
C LEU A 506 15.77 1.87 15.93
N PRO A 507 14.89 0.84 15.95
CA PRO A 507 15.30 -0.55 16.14
C PRO A 507 16.00 -1.15 14.90
N ALA A 508 15.66 -0.69 13.69
CA ALA A 508 16.26 -1.11 12.42
C ALA A 508 16.21 0.03 11.41
N GLY A 509 17.31 0.25 10.66
CA GLY A 509 17.47 1.40 9.77
C GLY A 509 17.31 1.12 8.28
N VAL A 510 17.48 -0.13 7.82
CA VAL A 510 17.60 -0.47 6.40
C VAL A 510 16.44 0.05 5.56
N GLN A 511 15.20 -0.17 5.97
CA GLN A 511 14.03 0.27 5.21
C GLN A 511 13.91 1.79 5.21
N LEU A 512 14.07 2.42 6.36
CA LEU A 512 13.95 3.87 6.51
C LEU A 512 15.04 4.61 5.74
N PHE A 513 16.28 4.15 5.81
CA PHE A 513 17.39 4.77 5.09
C PHE A 513 17.26 4.61 3.56
N SER A 514 16.83 3.42 3.10
CA SER A 514 16.50 3.22 1.68
C SER A 514 15.38 4.12 1.21
N LEU A 515 14.40 4.38 2.09
CA LEU A 515 13.29 5.28 1.84
C LEU A 515 13.76 6.72 1.65
N PHE A 516 14.64 7.20 2.53
CA PHE A 516 15.20 8.54 2.47
C PHE A 516 16.13 8.72 1.26
N GLU A 517 16.92 7.70 0.92
CA GLU A 517 17.74 7.71 -0.28
C GLU A 517 16.90 7.82 -1.56
N ALA A 518 15.80 7.07 -1.63
CA ALA A 518 14.88 7.12 -2.77
C ALA A 518 14.03 8.40 -2.82
N ASN A 519 13.82 9.07 -1.68
CA ASN A 519 12.94 10.24 -1.56
C ASN A 519 13.56 11.30 -0.65
N PRO A 520 14.52 12.10 -1.13
CA PRO A 520 15.23 13.10 -0.33
C PRO A 520 14.32 14.14 0.34
N SER A 521 13.16 14.48 -0.25
CA SER A 521 12.16 15.37 0.35
C SER A 521 11.59 14.88 1.69
N LEU A 522 11.70 13.61 1.97
CA LEU A 522 11.31 13.07 3.28
C LEU A 522 12.34 13.38 4.37
N ILE A 523 13.59 13.67 4.01
CA ILE A 523 14.61 14.17 4.95
C ILE A 523 14.20 15.53 5.46
N ASP A 524 13.65 16.41 4.61
CA ASP A 524 13.13 17.72 5.02
C ASP A 524 11.97 17.56 6.02
N LEU A 525 11.05 16.63 5.74
CA LEU A 525 9.95 16.32 6.66
C LEU A 525 10.48 15.77 7.99
N LEU A 526 11.45 14.86 7.96
CA LEU A 526 12.08 14.32 9.16
C LEU A 526 12.73 15.43 9.99
N VAL A 527 13.54 16.29 9.36
CA VAL A 527 14.21 17.41 10.02
C VAL A 527 13.20 18.38 10.61
N ASP A 528 12.09 18.63 9.95
CA ASP A 528 11.00 19.45 10.49
C ASP A 528 10.37 18.81 11.74
N ILE A 529 10.08 17.51 11.69
CA ILE A 529 9.49 16.77 12.83
C ILE A 529 10.46 16.74 14.00
N VAL A 530 11.71 16.30 13.76
CA VAL A 530 12.75 16.13 14.79
C VAL A 530 13.10 17.47 15.43
N GLY A 531 13.25 18.52 14.63
CA GLY A 531 13.58 19.85 15.10
C GLY A 531 12.45 20.62 15.78
N THR A 532 11.21 20.10 15.74
CA THR A 532 10.03 20.82 16.24
C THR A 532 9.29 20.06 17.33
N SER A 533 9.06 18.78 17.15
CA SER A 533 8.22 17.94 18.02
C SER A 533 8.97 16.69 18.48
N PRO A 534 9.61 16.71 19.65
CA PRO A 534 10.21 15.51 20.25
C PRO A 534 9.22 14.35 20.40
N VAL A 535 7.95 14.66 20.60
CA VAL A 535 6.86 13.67 20.73
C VAL A 535 6.62 12.94 19.42
N LEU A 536 6.49 13.67 18.31
CA LEU A 536 6.35 13.05 16.97
C LEU A 536 7.64 12.36 16.52
N ALA A 537 8.80 12.90 16.86
CA ALA A 537 10.09 12.26 16.58
C ALA A 537 10.22 10.91 17.30
N GLN A 538 9.88 10.85 18.58
CA GLN A 538 9.87 9.61 19.35
C GLN A 538 8.78 8.63 18.86
N TYR A 539 7.63 9.14 18.45
CA TYR A 539 6.58 8.33 17.83
C TYR A 539 7.09 7.68 16.53
N LEU A 540 7.73 8.47 15.68
CA LEU A 540 8.31 8.03 14.41
C LEU A 540 9.44 7.02 14.61
N SER A 541 10.35 7.23 15.56
CA SER A 541 11.45 6.29 15.84
C SER A 541 10.95 4.89 16.24
N ARG A 542 9.82 4.82 16.94
CA ARG A 542 9.19 3.56 17.37
C ARG A 542 8.27 2.93 16.31
N ASN A 543 7.83 3.70 15.34
CA ASN A 543 6.82 3.31 14.34
C ASN A 543 7.24 3.81 12.95
N SER A 544 8.44 3.46 12.50
CA SER A 544 9.01 3.93 11.22
C SER A 544 8.13 3.60 10.00
N ASP A 545 7.30 2.56 10.10
CA ASP A 545 6.38 2.11 9.06
C ASP A 545 5.32 3.17 8.69
N VAL A 546 5.05 4.16 9.57
CA VAL A 546 4.10 5.23 9.27
C VAL A 546 4.56 6.17 8.16
N LEU A 547 5.89 6.24 7.88
CA LEU A 547 6.42 7.00 6.75
C LEU A 547 6.04 6.41 5.39
N ASP A 548 5.76 5.12 5.34
CA ASP A 548 5.25 4.48 4.15
C ASP A 548 3.91 5.08 3.70
N ALA A 549 3.09 5.53 4.65
CA ALA A 549 1.83 6.20 4.36
C ALA A 549 2.03 7.58 3.71
N VAL A 550 3.15 8.26 4.03
CA VAL A 550 3.48 9.58 3.45
C VAL A 550 3.68 9.47 1.95
N ILE A 551 4.29 8.36 1.47
CA ILE A 551 4.62 8.16 0.06
C ILE A 551 3.42 7.67 -0.74
N GLY A 552 2.49 6.96 -0.10
CA GLY A 552 1.32 6.37 -0.75
C GLY A 552 0.31 7.36 -1.35
N GLY A 553 0.65 8.65 -1.45
CA GLY A 553 -0.17 9.72 -2.07
C GLY A 553 -1.41 10.14 -1.27
N ARG A 554 -1.89 9.30 -0.36
CA ARG A 554 -3.07 9.59 0.48
C ARG A 554 -2.76 10.44 1.72
N PHE A 555 -1.51 10.63 2.06
CA PHE A 555 -1.12 11.37 3.27
C PHE A 555 -1.58 12.83 3.24
N PHE A 556 -1.51 13.49 2.09
CA PHE A 556 -1.96 14.87 1.91
C PHE A 556 -3.36 15.01 1.29
N ALA A 557 -4.07 13.89 1.06
CA ALA A 557 -5.45 13.92 0.57
C ALA A 557 -6.39 14.58 1.59
N PRO A 558 -7.59 15.04 1.23
CA PRO A 558 -8.60 15.51 2.18
C PRO A 558 -8.93 14.45 3.25
N TRP A 559 -9.37 14.89 4.44
CA TRP A 559 -9.84 13.97 5.47
C TRP A 559 -11.07 13.20 4.99
N PRO A 560 -11.12 11.88 5.11
CA PRO A 560 -12.28 11.11 4.69
C PRO A 560 -13.49 11.36 5.61
N GLU A 561 -14.69 11.20 5.08
CA GLU A 561 -15.90 11.17 5.89
C GLU A 561 -15.86 10.01 6.90
N SER A 562 -16.53 10.19 8.06
CA SER A 562 -16.51 9.22 9.16
C SER A 562 -16.91 7.80 8.73
N ASP A 563 -17.90 7.67 7.82
CA ASP A 563 -18.33 6.38 7.30
C ASP A 563 -17.30 5.70 6.42
N ILE A 564 -16.53 6.49 5.66
CA ILE A 564 -15.43 5.98 4.82
C ILE A 564 -14.29 5.50 5.72
N LEU A 565 -13.94 6.30 6.73
CA LEU A 565 -12.91 5.97 7.70
C LEU A 565 -13.24 4.68 8.47
N CYS A 566 -14.50 4.52 8.89
CA CYS A 566 -14.97 3.32 9.57
C CYS A 566 -14.92 2.08 8.65
N ARG A 567 -15.34 2.21 7.39
CA ARG A 567 -15.25 1.12 6.40
C ARG A 567 -13.81 0.72 6.11
N ASP A 568 -12.89 1.68 6.01
CA ASP A 568 -11.46 1.41 5.83
C ASP A 568 -10.90 0.62 7.02
N ALA A 569 -11.24 1.00 8.26
CA ALA A 569 -10.87 0.27 9.48
C ALA A 569 -11.41 -1.18 9.47
N ILE A 570 -12.69 -1.37 9.14
CA ILE A 570 -13.31 -2.68 9.04
C ILE A 570 -12.62 -3.54 7.97
N GLN A 571 -12.34 -2.98 6.80
CA GLN A 571 -11.66 -3.68 5.71
C GLN A 571 -10.27 -4.16 6.14
N LYS A 572 -9.51 -3.33 6.86
CA LYS A 572 -8.19 -3.70 7.38
C LYS A 572 -8.24 -4.86 8.37
N ILE A 573 -9.21 -4.86 9.28
CA ILE A 573 -9.41 -5.95 10.24
C ILE A 573 -9.88 -7.24 9.53
N SER A 574 -10.81 -7.11 8.59
CA SER A 574 -11.42 -8.26 7.89
C SER A 574 -10.45 -8.98 6.96
N ALA A 575 -9.37 -8.33 6.53
CA ALA A 575 -8.30 -8.95 5.75
C ALA A 575 -7.49 -9.99 6.56
N GLU A 576 -7.59 -9.97 7.88
CA GLU A 576 -6.87 -10.89 8.77
C GLU A 576 -7.79 -12.01 9.26
N THR A 577 -7.27 -13.22 9.35
CA THR A 577 -8.03 -14.40 9.81
C THR A 577 -7.84 -14.66 11.29
N ASP A 578 -6.65 -14.39 11.82
CA ASP A 578 -6.33 -14.59 13.23
C ASP A 578 -6.68 -13.36 14.08
N TYR A 579 -7.17 -13.59 15.31
CA TYR A 579 -7.62 -12.53 16.20
C TYR A 579 -6.49 -11.58 16.61
N GLU A 580 -5.30 -12.11 16.89
CA GLU A 580 -4.14 -11.26 17.25
C GLU A 580 -3.69 -10.42 16.05
N ALA A 581 -3.68 -11.01 14.85
CA ALA A 581 -3.40 -10.28 13.62
C ALA A 581 -4.42 -9.15 13.38
N LYS A 582 -5.70 -9.37 13.66
CA LYS A 582 -6.75 -8.34 13.61
C LYS A 582 -6.48 -7.19 14.57
N LEU A 583 -6.09 -7.50 15.82
CA LEU A 583 -5.72 -6.49 16.81
C LEU A 583 -4.48 -5.68 16.38
N ASN A 584 -3.54 -6.30 15.72
CA ASN A 584 -2.35 -5.63 15.20
C ASN A 584 -2.67 -4.78 13.97
N ALA A 585 -3.53 -5.26 13.06
CA ALA A 585 -3.95 -4.52 11.88
C ALA A 585 -4.61 -3.17 12.23
N ILE A 586 -5.53 -3.17 13.20
CA ILE A 586 -6.17 -1.90 13.63
C ILE A 586 -5.18 -0.95 14.33
N ARG A 587 -4.16 -1.47 15.03
CA ARG A 587 -3.11 -0.64 15.65
C ARG A 587 -2.25 0.03 14.60
N ILE A 588 -1.82 -0.71 13.57
CA ILE A 588 -1.02 -0.18 12.47
C ILE A 588 -1.83 0.89 11.75
N TRP A 589 -3.08 0.58 11.38
CA TRP A 589 -3.99 1.51 10.72
C TRP A 589 -4.20 2.81 11.54
N ALA A 590 -4.51 2.68 12.82
CA ALA A 590 -4.72 3.84 13.69
C ALA A 590 -3.45 4.70 13.82
N LYS A 591 -2.26 4.07 13.87
CA LYS A 591 -0.97 4.78 13.95
C LYS A 591 -0.66 5.59 12.70
N GLU A 592 -0.95 5.06 11.52
CA GLU A 592 -0.76 5.78 10.25
C GLU A 592 -1.60 7.08 10.24
N TRP A 593 -2.88 6.98 10.59
CA TRP A 593 -3.78 8.13 10.64
C TRP A 593 -3.42 9.11 11.77
N HIS A 594 -3.07 8.60 12.93
CA HIS A 594 -2.68 9.40 14.09
C HIS A 594 -1.42 10.25 13.80
N PHE A 595 -0.42 9.65 13.17
CA PHE A 595 0.79 10.35 12.73
C PHE A 595 0.47 11.43 11.69
N ARG A 596 -0.36 11.11 10.72
CA ARG A 596 -0.82 12.07 9.71
C ARG A 596 -1.45 13.31 10.35
N ILE A 597 -2.39 13.14 11.28
CA ILE A 597 -3.05 14.25 11.97
C ILE A 597 -1.99 15.12 12.68
N GLY A 598 -1.06 14.49 13.42
CA GLY A 598 0.00 15.19 14.13
C GLY A 598 0.90 16.02 13.21
N VAL A 599 1.33 15.46 12.09
CA VAL A 599 2.16 16.17 11.09
C VAL A 599 1.38 17.29 10.39
N HIS A 600 0.13 17.06 10.01
CA HIS A 600 -0.69 18.10 9.39
C HIS A 600 -0.92 19.28 10.33
N HIS A 601 -1.20 19.01 11.61
CA HIS A 601 -1.36 20.05 12.62
C HIS A 601 -0.03 20.77 12.89
N LEU A 602 1.09 20.04 13.02
CA LEU A 602 2.43 20.61 13.22
C LEU A 602 2.83 21.58 12.10
N ARG A 603 2.50 21.23 10.85
CA ARG A 603 2.80 22.04 9.66
C ARG A 603 1.75 23.13 9.37
N GLY A 604 0.73 23.27 10.20
CA GLY A 604 -0.34 24.25 10.01
C GLY A 604 -1.24 23.98 8.80
N LEU A 605 -1.29 22.73 8.31
CA LEU A 605 -2.17 22.32 7.21
C LEU A 605 -3.61 22.15 7.68
N ILE A 606 -3.82 21.92 8.97
CA ILE A 606 -5.13 21.87 9.61
C ILE A 606 -5.10 22.65 10.92
N GLU A 607 -6.23 23.26 11.25
CA GLU A 607 -6.42 23.99 12.51
C GLU A 607 -6.57 23.05 13.70
N ALA A 608 -6.30 23.53 14.93
CA ALA A 608 -6.39 22.76 16.16
C ALA A 608 -7.76 22.09 16.36
N LYS A 609 -8.87 22.78 16.03
CA LYS A 609 -10.23 22.26 16.13
C LYS A 609 -10.44 21.09 15.17
N GLU A 610 -9.93 21.22 13.94
CA GLU A 610 -10.00 20.17 12.93
C GLU A 610 -9.15 18.95 13.33
N ALA A 611 -7.94 19.17 13.81
CA ALA A 611 -7.09 18.10 14.35
C ALA A 611 -7.78 17.35 15.51
N GLY A 612 -8.42 18.08 16.41
CA GLY A 612 -9.16 17.50 17.53
C GLY A 612 -10.33 16.64 17.10
N LYS A 613 -11.07 17.08 16.08
CA LYS A 613 -12.15 16.31 15.45
C LYS A 613 -11.61 15.04 14.78
N GLN A 614 -10.54 15.15 14.01
CA GLN A 614 -9.93 14.02 13.31
C GLN A 614 -9.43 12.94 14.27
N TYR A 615 -8.83 13.32 15.42
CA TYR A 615 -8.45 12.36 16.47
C TYR A 615 -9.68 11.65 17.05
N ALA A 616 -10.79 12.35 17.25
CA ALA A 616 -12.02 11.74 17.75
C ALA A 616 -12.68 10.82 16.70
N ASP A 617 -12.74 11.22 15.44
CA ASP A 617 -13.24 10.39 14.34
C ASP A 617 -12.42 9.11 14.20
N LEU A 618 -11.10 9.20 14.33
CA LEU A 618 -10.19 8.05 14.31
C LEU A 618 -10.47 7.07 15.45
N ALA A 619 -10.62 7.58 16.67
CA ALA A 619 -10.93 6.75 17.83
C ALA A 619 -12.29 6.06 17.71
N ARG A 620 -13.30 6.77 17.21
CA ARG A 620 -14.64 6.22 16.94
C ARG A 620 -14.58 5.11 15.89
N ALA A 621 -13.92 5.34 14.77
CA ALA A 621 -13.78 4.34 13.71
C ALA A 621 -13.05 3.08 14.22
N ALA A 622 -11.98 3.24 14.99
CA ALA A 622 -11.23 2.14 15.58
C ALA A 622 -12.08 1.30 16.54
N LEU A 623 -12.82 1.94 17.46
CA LEU A 623 -13.69 1.25 18.41
C LEU A 623 -14.87 0.56 17.71
N SER A 624 -15.49 1.23 16.73
CA SER A 624 -16.62 0.67 15.97
C SER A 624 -16.22 -0.53 15.14
N ALA A 625 -15.01 -0.54 14.58
CA ALA A 625 -14.48 -1.69 13.83
C ALA A 625 -14.05 -2.84 14.75
N LEU A 626 -13.50 -2.53 15.93
CA LEU A 626 -12.96 -3.53 16.85
C LEU A 626 -14.06 -4.23 17.67
N TRP A 627 -15.12 -3.54 18.04
CA TRP A 627 -16.17 -4.05 18.91
C TRP A 627 -16.84 -5.36 18.41
N PRO A 628 -17.28 -5.45 17.14
CA PRO A 628 -17.84 -6.71 16.60
C PRO A 628 -16.84 -7.88 16.64
N GLU A 629 -15.56 -7.62 16.43
CA GLU A 629 -14.52 -8.66 16.43
C GLU A 629 -14.28 -9.21 17.83
N VAL A 630 -14.25 -8.33 18.85
CA VAL A 630 -14.16 -8.75 20.26
C VAL A 630 -15.39 -9.57 20.64
N GLN A 631 -16.59 -9.15 20.23
CA GLN A 631 -17.82 -9.89 20.46
C GLN A 631 -17.78 -11.26 19.79
N SER A 632 -17.37 -11.33 18.54
CA SER A 632 -17.26 -12.59 17.77
C SER A 632 -16.27 -13.56 18.44
N GLN A 633 -15.09 -13.08 18.82
CA GLN A 633 -14.09 -13.91 19.51
C GLN A 633 -14.59 -14.41 20.86
N PHE A 634 -15.28 -13.56 21.62
CA PHE A 634 -15.86 -13.91 22.92
C PHE A 634 -16.99 -14.95 22.78
N ALA A 635 -17.82 -14.77 21.75
CA ALA A 635 -18.94 -15.66 21.45
C ALA A 635 -18.53 -17.10 21.10
N ARG A 636 -17.33 -17.33 20.59
CA ARG A 636 -16.82 -18.70 20.31
C ARG A 636 -16.88 -19.63 21.52
N ARG A 637 -16.73 -19.09 22.72
CA ARG A 637 -16.76 -19.88 23.97
C ARG A 637 -18.06 -19.71 24.75
N HIS A 638 -18.60 -18.49 24.75
CA HIS A 638 -19.71 -18.12 25.65
C HIS A 638 -21.03 -17.95 24.94
N GLY A 639 -21.07 -18.11 23.60
CA GLY A 639 -22.27 -17.92 22.78
C GLY A 639 -22.48 -16.44 22.42
N PRO A 640 -23.50 -16.16 21.58
CA PRO A 640 -23.82 -14.77 21.21
C PRO A 640 -24.23 -13.94 22.42
N ALA A 641 -24.16 -12.63 22.28
CA ALA A 641 -24.52 -11.67 23.32
C ALA A 641 -26.00 -11.85 23.73
N PRO A 642 -26.28 -12.10 25.01
CA PRO A 642 -27.65 -12.30 25.47
C PRO A 642 -28.45 -10.99 25.48
N GLY A 643 -29.77 -11.03 25.21
CA GLY A 643 -30.65 -9.88 25.16
C GLY A 643 -30.42 -9.01 23.90
N ARG A 644 -30.52 -7.69 24.06
CA ARG A 644 -30.34 -6.71 22.96
C ARG A 644 -28.88 -6.37 22.69
N GLY A 645 -27.94 -6.96 23.41
CA GLY A 645 -26.52 -6.66 23.28
C GLY A 645 -26.04 -5.53 24.18
N ALA A 646 -24.90 -4.93 23.84
CA ALA A 646 -24.31 -3.82 24.58
C ALA A 646 -23.86 -2.68 23.67
N VAL A 647 -23.85 -1.47 24.24
CA VAL A 647 -23.42 -0.23 23.61
C VAL A 647 -22.22 0.33 24.35
N ILE A 648 -21.19 0.74 23.60
CA ILE A 648 -20.09 1.55 24.12
C ILE A 648 -20.49 3.01 23.99
N LEU A 649 -20.53 3.70 25.14
CA LEU A 649 -20.80 5.11 25.26
C LEU A 649 -19.49 5.85 25.44
N GLY A 650 -19.15 6.78 24.57
CA GLY A 650 -18.00 7.68 24.69
C GLY A 650 -18.38 8.89 25.50
N MET A 651 -17.54 9.23 26.46
CA MET A 651 -17.71 10.35 27.38
C MET A 651 -16.64 11.41 27.13
N GLY A 652 -16.63 12.48 27.89
CA GLY A 652 -15.59 13.48 27.90
C GLY A 652 -15.27 14.06 26.50
N GLY A 653 -14.00 14.09 26.14
CA GLY A 653 -13.52 14.55 24.83
C GLY A 653 -14.02 13.69 23.66
N LEU A 654 -14.06 12.38 23.83
CA LEU A 654 -14.57 11.45 22.81
C LEU A 654 -16.07 11.68 22.54
N GLY A 655 -16.84 11.88 23.61
CA GLY A 655 -18.27 12.19 23.50
C GLY A 655 -18.55 13.52 22.82
N ALA A 656 -17.72 14.54 23.11
CA ALA A 656 -17.79 15.87 22.50
C ALA A 656 -17.16 15.99 21.10
N ASN A 657 -16.63 14.88 20.56
CA ASN A 657 -15.95 14.83 19.28
C ASN A 657 -14.69 15.72 19.18
N LEU A 658 -13.95 15.87 20.29
CA LEU A 658 -12.70 16.62 20.35
C LEU A 658 -11.68 15.89 21.25
N LEU A 659 -10.64 15.34 20.63
CA LEU A 659 -9.53 14.68 21.33
C LEU A 659 -8.19 15.38 21.01
N SER A 660 -7.21 15.22 21.85
CA SER A 660 -5.82 15.57 21.57
C SER A 660 -4.99 14.30 21.29
N MET A 661 -3.78 14.47 20.81
CA MET A 661 -2.86 13.38 20.42
C MET A 661 -2.69 12.30 21.50
N HIS A 662 -2.76 12.66 22.79
CA HIS A 662 -2.55 11.75 23.92
C HIS A 662 -3.77 11.68 24.84
N SER A 663 -4.96 11.84 24.30
CA SER A 663 -6.18 11.70 25.09
C SER A 663 -6.48 10.25 25.42
N ASP A 664 -6.83 9.99 26.67
CA ASP A 664 -7.46 8.75 27.09
C ASP A 664 -8.89 8.70 26.56
N LEU A 665 -9.43 7.52 26.39
CA LEU A 665 -10.83 7.32 26.00
C LEU A 665 -11.68 7.09 27.25
N ASP A 666 -12.53 8.05 27.58
CA ASP A 666 -13.54 7.90 28.62
C ASP A 666 -14.71 7.06 28.10
N LEU A 667 -14.92 5.87 28.67
CA LEU A 667 -15.89 4.90 28.17
C LEU A 667 -16.84 4.39 29.25
N ILE A 668 -18.10 4.17 28.88
CA ILE A 668 -19.08 3.40 29.66
C ILE A 668 -19.66 2.29 28.78
N VAL A 669 -19.81 1.09 29.32
CA VAL A 669 -20.49 -0.01 28.61
C VAL A 669 -21.83 -0.28 29.27
N ILE A 670 -22.91 -0.16 28.49
CA ILE A 670 -24.28 -0.40 28.90
C ILE A 670 -24.81 -1.58 28.12
N TYR A 671 -25.47 -2.55 28.79
CA TYR A 671 -26.07 -3.71 28.16
C TYR A 671 -27.54 -3.87 28.52
N ASP A 672 -28.32 -4.43 27.61
CA ASP A 672 -29.72 -4.73 27.86
C ASP A 672 -29.96 -6.25 27.84
N PRO A 673 -30.16 -6.87 29.03
CA PRO A 673 -30.32 -8.32 29.10
C PRO A 673 -31.70 -8.81 28.62
N LEU A 674 -32.69 -7.91 28.51
CA LEU A 674 -34.10 -8.31 28.51
C LEU A 674 -34.37 -9.32 29.66
N ASP A 675 -35.02 -10.45 29.35
CA ASP A 675 -35.29 -11.51 30.30
C ASP A 675 -34.32 -12.70 30.20
N VAL A 676 -33.16 -12.52 29.55
CA VAL A 676 -32.16 -13.57 29.34
C VAL A 676 -31.20 -13.64 30.54
N GLU A 677 -31.23 -14.73 31.27
CA GLU A 677 -30.36 -14.91 32.46
C GLU A 677 -28.97 -15.47 32.13
N PHE A 678 -28.85 -16.32 31.10
CA PHE A 678 -27.59 -16.98 30.73
C PHE A 678 -27.34 -16.94 29.24
N SER A 679 -26.05 -16.92 28.86
CA SER A 679 -25.62 -17.06 27.47
C SER A 679 -25.69 -18.50 26.99
N ALA A 680 -25.78 -18.71 25.65
CA ALA A 680 -26.03 -20.01 25.02
C ALA A 680 -24.77 -20.70 24.47
N GLY A 681 -23.57 -20.44 24.99
CA GLY A 681 -22.31 -21.02 24.50
C GLY A 681 -21.92 -22.36 25.17
N SER A 682 -20.78 -22.92 24.72
CA SER A 682 -20.19 -24.14 25.32
C SER A 682 -19.78 -23.96 26.79
N ARG A 683 -19.55 -22.70 27.20
CA ARG A 683 -19.27 -22.28 28.58
C ARG A 683 -20.20 -21.13 28.93
N PRO A 684 -21.47 -21.42 29.28
CA PRO A 684 -22.47 -20.41 29.58
C PRO A 684 -22.07 -19.58 30.78
N LEU A 685 -22.40 -18.30 30.72
CA LEU A 685 -22.21 -17.32 31.79
C LEU A 685 -23.55 -16.68 32.12
N SER A 686 -23.74 -16.30 33.37
CA SER A 686 -24.84 -15.38 33.68
C SER A 686 -24.70 -14.09 32.91
N THR A 687 -25.78 -13.47 32.46
CA THR A 687 -25.77 -12.28 31.61
C THR A 687 -24.91 -11.15 32.22
N ARG A 688 -24.96 -10.95 33.53
CA ARG A 688 -24.10 -9.99 34.24
C ARG A 688 -22.62 -10.36 34.11
N GLN A 689 -22.25 -11.63 34.27
CA GLN A 689 -20.85 -12.06 34.13
C GLN A 689 -20.39 -12.00 32.68
N TYR A 690 -21.29 -12.30 31.73
CA TYR A 690 -21.02 -12.22 30.32
C TYR A 690 -20.55 -10.83 29.92
N TYR A 691 -21.37 -9.81 30.23
CA TYR A 691 -21.05 -8.43 29.84
C TYR A 691 -19.89 -7.83 30.63
N ALA A 692 -19.70 -8.22 31.89
CA ALA A 692 -18.53 -7.80 32.65
C ALA A 692 -17.23 -8.34 32.02
N ARG A 693 -17.19 -9.62 31.61
CA ARG A 693 -16.03 -10.23 30.97
C ARG A 693 -15.85 -9.76 29.53
N LEU A 694 -16.92 -9.54 28.77
CA LEU A 694 -16.87 -8.98 27.42
C LEU A 694 -16.27 -7.55 27.46
N THR A 695 -16.71 -6.73 28.40
CA THR A 695 -16.16 -5.38 28.61
C THR A 695 -14.67 -5.45 28.95
N GLN A 696 -14.27 -6.38 29.84
CA GLN A 696 -12.85 -6.56 30.14
C GLN A 696 -12.04 -7.02 28.92
N ALA A 697 -12.63 -7.88 28.07
CA ALA A 697 -12.00 -8.28 26.82
C ALA A 697 -11.82 -7.08 25.85
N MET A 698 -12.81 -6.17 25.78
CA MET A 698 -12.70 -4.95 24.96
C MET A 698 -11.62 -4.01 25.51
N ILE A 699 -11.60 -3.76 26.81
CA ILE A 699 -10.54 -2.95 27.45
C ILE A 699 -9.17 -3.57 27.14
N THR A 700 -9.03 -4.88 27.30
CA THR A 700 -7.79 -5.60 27.00
C THR A 700 -7.39 -5.43 25.52
N ALA A 701 -8.35 -5.56 24.60
CA ALA A 701 -8.08 -5.38 23.16
C ALA A 701 -7.57 -3.97 22.82
N VAL A 702 -8.07 -2.94 23.53
CA VAL A 702 -7.68 -1.54 23.32
C VAL A 702 -6.34 -1.20 24.01
N THR A 703 -6.15 -1.64 25.27
CA THR A 703 -5.06 -1.18 26.13
C THR A 703 -3.82 -2.07 26.14
N THR A 704 -3.94 -3.35 25.72
CA THR A 704 -2.80 -4.29 25.75
C THR A 704 -1.67 -3.82 24.85
N GLN A 705 -0.45 -3.85 25.42
CA GLN A 705 0.78 -3.59 24.70
C GLN A 705 1.14 -4.81 23.84
N THR A 706 1.19 -4.65 22.52
CA THR A 706 1.70 -5.65 21.57
C THR A 706 3.02 -5.18 20.96
N ALA A 707 3.58 -5.94 20.03
CA ALA A 707 4.75 -5.50 19.25
C ALA A 707 4.50 -4.15 18.54
N TYR A 708 3.22 -3.87 18.20
CA TYR A 708 2.79 -2.59 17.60
C TYR A 708 2.25 -1.59 18.64
N GLY A 709 2.57 -1.74 19.91
CA GLY A 709 2.11 -0.86 20.96
C GLY A 709 0.66 -1.12 21.40
N ARG A 710 0.10 -0.18 22.16
CA ARG A 710 -1.34 -0.15 22.50
C ARG A 710 -2.12 0.68 21.49
N LEU A 711 -3.44 0.47 21.41
CA LEU A 711 -4.31 1.27 20.57
C LEU A 711 -4.64 2.61 21.24
N TYR A 712 -5.22 2.57 22.45
CA TYR A 712 -5.51 3.73 23.31
C TYR A 712 -5.38 3.35 24.80
N GLU A 713 -5.24 4.35 25.67
CA GLU A 713 -5.60 4.24 27.09
C GLU A 713 -7.13 4.34 27.21
N ALA A 714 -7.72 3.63 28.14
CA ALA A 714 -9.16 3.66 28.39
C ALA A 714 -9.46 3.96 29.86
N ASP A 715 -10.30 4.96 30.10
CA ASP A 715 -10.77 5.35 31.43
C ASP A 715 -12.27 5.02 31.58
N MET A 716 -12.59 4.24 32.59
CA MET A 716 -13.96 3.84 32.88
C MET A 716 -14.48 4.41 34.20
N ARG A 717 -13.82 5.42 34.77
CA ARG A 717 -14.19 5.99 36.08
C ARG A 717 -15.50 6.77 36.06
N LEU A 718 -15.98 7.20 34.89
CA LEU A 718 -17.26 7.90 34.73
C LEU A 718 -18.49 6.96 34.76
N ARG A 719 -18.31 5.64 34.93
CA ARG A 719 -19.40 4.68 35.06
C ARG A 719 -20.13 4.84 36.39
N PRO A 720 -21.41 4.42 36.50
CA PRO A 720 -22.18 4.48 37.73
C PRO A 720 -21.42 3.93 38.94
N SER A 721 -21.37 4.71 40.04
CA SER A 721 -20.62 4.44 41.25
C SER A 721 -19.10 4.38 41.07
N GLY A 722 -18.54 4.87 39.91
CA GLY A 722 -17.12 4.98 39.67
C GLY A 722 -16.38 3.64 39.79
N ASN A 723 -15.22 3.62 40.43
CA ASN A 723 -14.40 2.43 40.63
C ASN A 723 -15.05 1.34 41.48
N LYS A 724 -16.09 1.68 42.26
CA LYS A 724 -16.83 0.75 43.12
C LYS A 724 -17.94 0.02 42.35
N GLY A 725 -18.39 0.58 41.22
CA GLY A 725 -19.42 0.01 40.37
C GLY A 725 -18.90 -1.07 39.42
N PRO A 726 -19.82 -1.88 38.84
CA PRO A 726 -19.48 -2.90 37.85
C PRO A 726 -18.87 -2.26 36.60
N VAL A 727 -17.99 -2.99 35.88
CA VAL A 727 -17.36 -2.49 34.64
C VAL A 727 -18.35 -2.35 33.48
N ALA A 728 -19.47 -3.08 33.51
CA ALA A 728 -20.61 -2.96 32.62
C ALA A 728 -21.90 -2.85 33.43
N THR A 729 -22.79 -1.97 33.03
CA THR A 729 -24.05 -1.70 33.76
C THR A 729 -25.25 -2.10 32.90
N SER A 730 -26.25 -2.78 33.53
CA SER A 730 -27.46 -3.08 32.79
C SER A 730 -28.28 -1.81 32.51
N TRP A 731 -29.03 -1.80 31.44
CA TRP A 731 -29.85 -0.66 31.01
C TRP A 731 -30.81 -0.20 32.13
N THR A 732 -31.48 -1.14 32.76
CA THR A 732 -32.39 -0.84 33.86
C THR A 732 -31.66 -0.21 35.05
N SER A 733 -30.50 -0.77 35.44
CA SER A 733 -29.70 -0.23 36.56
C SER A 733 -29.11 1.13 36.20
N PHE A 734 -28.68 1.34 34.97
CA PHE A 734 -28.15 2.62 34.49
C PHE A 734 -29.21 3.71 34.57
N ARG A 735 -30.40 3.44 34.05
CA ARG A 735 -31.53 4.38 34.12
C ARG A 735 -31.88 4.75 35.56
N ASN A 736 -32.10 3.73 36.38
CA ASN A 736 -32.47 3.96 37.76
C ASN A 736 -31.41 4.78 38.53
N TYR A 737 -30.13 4.48 38.30
CA TYR A 737 -29.02 5.24 38.89
C TYR A 737 -29.05 6.70 38.44
N GLN A 738 -29.14 6.97 37.16
CA GLN A 738 -29.15 8.34 36.61
C GLN A 738 -30.39 9.14 37.02
N GLU A 739 -31.51 8.49 37.24
CA GLU A 739 -32.74 9.15 37.65
C GLU A 739 -32.75 9.51 39.14
N ASN A 740 -32.13 8.67 40.00
CA ASN A 740 -32.34 8.76 41.45
C ASN A 740 -31.05 8.97 42.30
N ASP A 741 -29.90 8.39 41.85
CA ASP A 741 -28.70 8.33 42.71
C ASP A 741 -27.51 9.13 42.16
N ALA A 742 -27.53 9.53 40.87
CA ALA A 742 -26.44 10.21 40.21
C ALA A 742 -26.25 11.64 40.74
N TRP A 743 -25.00 12.01 40.93
CA TRP A 743 -24.61 13.36 41.28
C TRP A 743 -24.72 14.31 40.08
N LEU A 744 -24.87 15.62 40.34
CA LEU A 744 -24.93 16.62 39.29
C LEU A 744 -23.75 16.50 38.28
N TRP A 745 -22.53 16.31 38.77
CA TRP A 745 -21.35 16.20 37.90
C TRP A 745 -21.42 15.01 36.93
N GLU A 746 -22.15 13.94 37.27
CA GLU A 746 -22.38 12.81 36.38
C GLU A 746 -23.37 13.21 35.28
N HIS A 747 -24.36 14.02 35.57
CA HIS A 747 -25.25 14.59 34.58
C HIS A 747 -24.56 15.61 33.66
N LEU A 748 -23.61 16.43 34.20
CA LEU A 748 -22.75 17.29 33.39
C LEU A 748 -21.93 16.44 32.40
N ALA A 749 -21.33 15.36 32.87
CA ALA A 749 -20.60 14.42 31.99
C ALA A 749 -21.51 13.76 30.96
N MET A 750 -22.75 13.38 31.34
CA MET A 750 -23.76 12.82 30.43
C MET A 750 -24.21 13.77 29.33
N SER A 751 -24.16 15.10 29.54
CA SER A 751 -24.52 16.06 28.49
C SER A 751 -23.71 15.87 27.23
N ARG A 752 -22.45 15.42 27.38
CA ARG A 752 -21.50 15.18 26.26
C ARG A 752 -21.46 13.73 25.75
N ALA A 753 -22.22 12.81 26.36
CA ALA A 753 -22.18 11.40 26.01
C ALA A 753 -22.64 11.11 24.59
N THR A 754 -21.98 10.18 23.91
CA THR A 754 -22.29 9.75 22.54
C THR A 754 -22.12 8.24 22.38
N CYS A 755 -23.07 7.55 21.77
CA CYS A 755 -22.94 6.13 21.45
C CYS A 755 -21.90 5.96 20.34
N ILE A 756 -20.90 5.08 20.58
CA ILE A 756 -19.78 4.82 19.66
C ILE A 756 -20.00 3.54 18.87
N ALA A 757 -20.38 2.47 19.55
CA ALA A 757 -20.57 1.15 18.94
C ALA A 757 -21.65 0.38 19.67
N GLY A 758 -22.41 -0.41 18.94
CA GLY A 758 -23.50 -1.25 19.46
C GLY A 758 -24.73 -1.28 18.56
N PRO A 759 -25.80 -2.00 18.95
CA PRO A 759 -27.03 -2.07 18.16
C PRO A 759 -27.73 -0.69 18.05
N THR A 760 -28.08 -0.30 16.84
CA THR A 760 -28.66 1.04 16.53
C THR A 760 -29.95 1.31 17.34
N SER A 761 -30.84 0.32 17.47
CA SER A 761 -32.08 0.48 18.22
C SER A 761 -31.82 0.79 19.70
N PHE A 762 -30.81 0.12 20.30
CA PHE A 762 -30.45 0.33 21.69
C PHE A 762 -29.69 1.67 21.87
N SER A 763 -28.83 2.02 20.93
CA SER A 763 -28.16 3.33 20.91
C SER A 763 -29.16 4.49 20.86
N ASN A 764 -30.25 4.37 20.10
CA ASN A 764 -31.31 5.36 20.04
C ASN A 764 -32.05 5.50 21.39
N ASP A 765 -32.33 4.39 22.08
CA ASP A 765 -32.97 4.45 23.40
C ASP A 765 -32.07 5.15 24.44
N ILE A 766 -30.77 4.89 24.40
CA ILE A 766 -29.80 5.57 25.27
C ILE A 766 -29.75 7.07 24.93
N GLU A 767 -29.80 7.45 23.66
CA GLU A 767 -29.81 8.86 23.27
C GLU A 767 -31.09 9.58 23.71
N ILE A 768 -32.25 8.97 23.55
CA ILE A 768 -33.52 9.52 24.04
C ILE A 768 -33.45 9.70 25.56
N PHE A 769 -32.91 8.72 26.28
CA PHE A 769 -32.75 8.83 27.72
C PHE A 769 -31.73 9.90 28.13
N ARG A 770 -30.62 10.04 27.40
CA ARG A 770 -29.66 11.13 27.62
C ARG A 770 -30.34 12.50 27.54
N GLN A 771 -31.12 12.68 26.46
CA GLN A 771 -31.88 13.93 26.27
C GLN A 771 -32.89 14.17 27.39
N HIS A 772 -33.56 13.10 27.85
CA HIS A 772 -34.50 13.19 29.00
C HIS A 772 -33.74 13.64 30.27
N ILE A 773 -32.59 13.06 30.59
CA ILE A 773 -31.81 13.45 31.76
C ILE A 773 -31.30 14.90 31.68
N VAL A 774 -30.84 15.33 30.50
CA VAL A 774 -30.38 16.72 30.28
C VAL A 774 -31.52 17.70 30.38
N ALA A 775 -32.69 17.36 29.85
CA ALA A 775 -33.88 18.23 29.88
C ALA A 775 -34.63 18.24 31.22
N LYS A 776 -34.23 17.43 32.21
CA LYS A 776 -34.85 17.42 33.53
C LYS A 776 -34.70 18.81 34.17
N ARG A 777 -35.84 19.40 34.53
CA ARG A 777 -35.85 20.72 35.23
C ARG A 777 -35.16 20.62 36.58
N ARG A 778 -34.28 21.57 36.83
CA ARG A 778 -33.53 21.71 38.09
C ARG A 778 -33.63 23.11 38.63
N ASN A 779 -33.47 23.25 39.95
CA ASN A 779 -33.30 24.54 40.56
C ASN A 779 -31.92 25.11 40.19
N THR A 780 -31.91 26.34 39.68
CA THR A 780 -30.66 27.00 39.24
C THR A 780 -29.67 27.14 40.37
N GLU A 781 -30.12 27.54 41.57
CA GLU A 781 -29.24 27.75 42.76
C GLU A 781 -28.60 26.44 43.24
N ASP A 782 -29.37 25.32 43.23
CA ASP A 782 -28.81 23.99 43.59
C ASP A 782 -27.72 23.57 42.61
N VAL A 783 -27.94 23.81 41.33
CA VAL A 783 -26.97 23.47 40.27
C VAL A 783 -25.70 24.33 40.40
N LEU A 784 -25.85 25.62 40.63
CA LEU A 784 -24.70 26.52 40.81
C LEU A 784 -23.93 26.22 42.10
N SER A 785 -24.63 25.88 43.19
CA SER A 785 -24.01 25.43 44.46
C SER A 785 -23.14 24.17 44.23
N ASP A 786 -23.69 23.17 43.57
CA ASP A 786 -22.96 21.93 43.22
C ASP A 786 -21.75 22.20 42.28
N LEU A 787 -21.89 23.12 41.34
CA LEU A 787 -20.78 23.57 40.49
C LEU A 787 -19.68 24.26 41.28
N ARG A 788 -20.02 25.15 42.23
CA ARG A 788 -19.06 25.80 43.16
C ARG A 788 -18.26 24.76 43.94
N ASP A 789 -18.92 23.80 44.53
CA ASP A 789 -18.32 22.71 45.28
C ASP A 789 -17.38 21.86 44.43
N MET A 790 -17.82 21.53 43.22
CA MET A 790 -17.01 20.75 42.28
C MET A 790 -15.75 21.50 41.84
N ARG A 791 -15.89 22.78 41.47
CA ARG A 791 -14.75 23.65 41.12
C ARG A 791 -13.72 23.73 42.26
N SER A 792 -14.20 23.93 43.50
CA SER A 792 -13.36 23.97 44.69
C SER A 792 -12.60 22.66 44.91
N ARG A 793 -13.26 21.51 44.78
CA ARG A 793 -12.63 20.18 44.89
C ARG A 793 -11.58 19.94 43.82
N ILE A 794 -11.85 20.35 42.56
CA ILE A 794 -10.87 20.22 41.47
C ILE A 794 -9.65 21.10 41.74
N ALA A 795 -9.85 22.34 42.14
CA ALA A 795 -8.76 23.27 42.48
C ALA A 795 -7.88 22.77 43.63
N ALA A 796 -8.48 22.13 44.64
CA ALA A 796 -7.76 21.53 45.77
C ALA A 796 -6.98 20.25 45.36
N ALA A 797 -7.51 19.47 44.40
CA ALA A 797 -6.92 18.20 43.99
C ALA A 797 -5.82 18.32 42.93
N LYS A 798 -5.86 19.35 42.09
CA LYS A 798 -4.98 19.51 40.91
C LYS A 798 -4.57 20.98 40.75
N SER A 799 -3.28 21.27 40.93
CA SER A 799 -2.73 22.59 40.58
C SER A 799 -2.21 22.61 39.12
N PRO A 800 -2.33 23.74 38.40
CA PRO A 800 -1.81 23.87 37.05
C PRO A 800 -0.27 23.80 37.03
N PHE A 801 0.27 23.19 36.01
CA PHE A 801 1.71 23.08 35.79
C PHE A 801 2.31 24.33 35.08
N GLY A 802 1.89 25.52 35.48
CA GLY A 802 2.39 26.79 34.96
C GLY A 802 1.42 27.47 33.98
N VAL A 803 1.93 28.49 33.27
CA VAL A 803 1.11 29.35 32.39
C VAL A 803 0.64 28.60 31.16
N TRP A 804 1.45 27.67 30.62
CA TRP A 804 1.16 26.91 29.39
C TRP A 804 0.25 25.68 29.62
N ASP A 805 -0.13 25.39 30.87
CA ASP A 805 -1.20 24.43 31.14
C ASP A 805 -2.55 25.09 30.89
N ALA A 806 -3.04 25.01 29.67
CA ALA A 806 -4.32 25.60 29.30
C ALA A 806 -5.54 24.80 29.81
N LYS A 807 -5.35 23.60 30.41
CA LYS A 807 -6.45 22.71 30.80
C LYS A 807 -6.92 22.91 32.23
N LEU A 808 -6.00 22.92 33.18
CA LEU A 808 -6.32 22.85 34.61
C LEU A 808 -6.20 24.21 35.30
N GLY A 809 -7.22 24.60 36.06
CA GLY A 809 -7.25 25.81 36.87
C GLY A 809 -8.42 26.74 36.59
N PRO A 810 -8.64 27.76 37.44
CA PRO A 810 -9.71 28.72 37.27
C PRO A 810 -9.62 29.46 35.90
N GLY A 811 -10.75 29.58 35.21
CA GLY A 811 -10.86 30.27 33.93
C GLY A 811 -10.16 29.57 32.79
N ARG A 812 -9.72 28.26 32.93
CA ARG A 812 -9.09 27.47 31.90
C ARG A 812 -10.06 26.50 31.24
N LEU A 813 -9.61 25.71 30.27
CA LEU A 813 -10.48 24.85 29.45
C LEU A 813 -11.46 24.03 30.27
N GLN A 814 -11.00 23.30 31.29
CA GLN A 814 -11.88 22.46 32.11
C GLN A 814 -12.94 23.28 32.86
N ASP A 815 -12.61 24.48 33.29
CA ASP A 815 -13.51 25.37 33.99
C ASP A 815 -14.60 25.90 33.06
N ILE A 816 -14.23 26.36 31.86
CA ILE A 816 -15.17 26.79 30.80
C ILE A 816 -16.04 25.62 30.36
N GLU A 817 -15.47 24.42 30.21
CA GLU A 817 -16.24 23.23 29.81
C GLU A 817 -17.30 22.85 30.84
N LEU A 818 -16.95 22.89 32.13
CA LEU A 818 -17.90 22.59 33.19
C LEU A 818 -19.01 23.65 33.26
N PHE A 819 -18.66 24.92 33.11
CA PHE A 819 -19.64 26.00 33.04
C PHE A 819 -20.58 25.88 31.84
N ALA A 820 -20.05 25.58 30.68
CA ALA A 820 -20.85 25.36 29.48
C ALA A 820 -21.80 24.16 29.62
N GLN A 821 -21.34 23.05 30.22
CA GLN A 821 -22.19 21.89 30.52
C GLN A 821 -23.31 22.26 31.48
N THR A 822 -23.05 23.13 32.45
CA THR A 822 -24.08 23.66 33.35
C THR A 822 -25.13 24.45 32.59
N GLY A 823 -24.73 25.29 31.63
CA GLY A 823 -25.65 25.99 30.75
C GLY A 823 -26.53 25.02 29.93
N LEU A 824 -25.98 23.95 29.38
CA LEU A 824 -26.75 22.94 28.67
C LEU A 824 -27.82 22.29 29.55
N ILE A 825 -27.45 21.93 30.77
CA ILE A 825 -28.37 21.29 31.73
C ILE A 825 -29.47 22.25 32.20
N LEU A 826 -29.15 23.48 32.48
CA LEU A 826 -30.14 24.47 32.91
C LEU A 826 -31.12 24.86 31.78
N ALA A 827 -30.62 24.93 30.56
CA ALA A 827 -31.46 25.14 29.37
C ALA A 827 -32.19 23.89 28.88
N GLY A 828 -31.82 22.70 29.39
CA GLY A 828 -32.32 21.42 28.86
C GLY A 828 -31.90 21.17 27.40
N SER A 829 -30.77 21.70 26.98
CA SER A 829 -30.29 21.63 25.60
C SER A 829 -29.66 20.27 25.27
N PRO A 830 -30.02 19.60 24.17
CA PRO A 830 -29.44 18.32 23.78
C PRO A 830 -28.05 18.41 23.14
N ALA A 831 -27.55 19.64 22.93
CA ALA A 831 -26.21 19.88 22.38
C ALA A 831 -25.11 19.26 23.24
N ARG A 832 -23.89 19.14 22.68
CA ARG A 832 -22.74 18.52 23.32
C ARG A 832 -21.50 19.39 23.33
N ASP A 833 -21.45 20.38 22.47
CA ASP A 833 -20.31 21.27 22.32
C ASP A 833 -20.34 22.45 23.30
N VAL A 834 -19.16 23.00 23.55
CA VAL A 834 -18.96 24.05 24.55
C VAL A 834 -19.64 25.37 24.12
N ILE A 835 -19.61 25.68 22.83
CA ILE A 835 -20.19 26.95 22.34
C ILE A 835 -21.72 26.95 22.53
N SER A 836 -22.38 25.88 22.13
CA SER A 836 -23.82 25.70 22.39
C SER A 836 -24.15 25.73 23.89
N GLY A 837 -23.23 25.28 24.74
CA GLY A 837 -23.38 25.39 26.20
C GLY A 837 -23.27 26.81 26.71
N LEU A 838 -22.34 27.61 26.18
CA LEU A 838 -22.22 29.03 26.51
C LEU A 838 -23.42 29.85 25.97
N GLU A 839 -23.90 29.55 24.76
CA GLU A 839 -25.12 30.12 24.22
C GLU A 839 -26.35 29.80 25.10
N SER A 840 -26.41 28.56 25.60
CA SER A 840 -27.43 28.13 26.55
C SER A 840 -27.34 28.92 27.87
N SER A 841 -26.13 29.26 28.33
CA SER A 841 -25.91 30.10 29.52
C SER A 841 -26.42 31.53 29.30
N VAL A 842 -26.35 32.06 28.06
CA VAL A 842 -27.00 33.36 27.74
C VAL A 842 -28.52 33.22 27.79
N ALA A 843 -29.09 32.17 27.22
CA ALA A 843 -30.53 31.92 27.20
C ALA A 843 -31.12 31.73 28.61
N THR A 844 -30.33 31.25 29.56
CA THR A 844 -30.74 31.09 30.95
C THR A 844 -30.41 32.31 31.82
N GLY A 845 -29.80 33.35 31.29
CA GLY A 845 -29.51 34.62 32.02
C GLY A 845 -28.23 34.55 32.86
N LEU A 846 -27.45 33.49 32.74
CA LEU A 846 -26.17 33.38 33.46
C LEU A 846 -25.06 34.22 32.82
N LEU A 847 -25.13 34.47 31.52
CA LEU A 847 -24.17 35.28 30.75
C LEU A 847 -24.94 36.34 29.91
N ASN A 848 -24.24 37.41 29.62
CA ASN A 848 -24.61 38.31 28.55
C ASN A 848 -23.85 37.98 27.23
N VAL A 849 -24.25 38.63 26.12
CA VAL A 849 -23.65 38.36 24.80
C VAL A 849 -22.15 38.69 24.76
N ALA A 850 -21.70 39.74 25.40
CA ALA A 850 -20.31 40.14 25.43
C ALA A 850 -19.46 39.13 26.23
N GLU A 851 -19.97 38.62 27.34
CA GLU A 851 -19.34 37.54 28.10
C GLU A 851 -19.26 36.23 27.35
N LEU A 852 -20.31 35.89 26.55
CA LEU A 852 -20.27 34.73 25.62
C LEU A 852 -19.11 34.86 24.61
N GLU A 853 -18.92 36.00 23.99
CA GLU A 853 -17.86 36.27 23.03
C GLU A 853 -16.48 36.07 23.71
N ILE A 854 -16.27 36.67 24.87
CA ILE A 854 -15.01 36.57 25.64
C ILE A 854 -14.70 35.11 26.00
N LEU A 855 -15.67 34.36 26.54
CA LEU A 855 -15.48 32.97 26.92
C LEU A 855 -15.26 32.06 25.72
N SER A 856 -15.93 32.32 24.59
CA SER A 856 -15.75 31.57 23.34
C SER A 856 -14.36 31.77 22.76
N GLU A 857 -13.86 33.02 22.70
CA GLU A 857 -12.50 33.32 22.25
C GLU A 857 -11.45 32.70 23.19
N ALA A 858 -11.67 32.80 24.51
CA ALA A 858 -10.82 32.19 25.51
C ALA A 858 -10.76 30.66 25.31
N TYR A 859 -11.91 30.00 25.15
CA TYR A 859 -11.99 28.56 24.91
C TYR A 859 -11.18 28.14 23.66
N PHE A 860 -11.40 28.79 22.51
CA PHE A 860 -10.69 28.46 21.29
C PHE A 860 -9.19 28.70 21.38
N MET A 861 -8.76 29.78 22.03
CA MET A 861 -7.34 30.05 22.25
C MET A 861 -6.72 28.98 23.14
N MET A 862 -7.35 28.69 24.28
CA MET A 862 -6.85 27.65 25.19
C MET A 862 -6.81 26.27 24.55
N PHE A 863 -7.79 25.95 23.70
CA PHE A 863 -7.81 24.70 22.94
C PHE A 863 -6.63 24.63 21.95
N ARG A 864 -6.34 25.73 21.23
CA ARG A 864 -5.14 25.80 20.35
C ARG A 864 -3.85 25.59 21.14
N VAL A 865 -3.72 26.26 22.30
CA VAL A 865 -2.56 26.11 23.17
C VAL A 865 -2.44 24.68 23.70
N GLN A 866 -3.54 24.07 24.13
CA GLN A 866 -3.57 22.68 24.59
C GLN A 866 -3.12 21.71 23.49
N MET A 867 -3.60 21.88 22.27
CA MET A 867 -3.23 21.05 21.13
C MET A 867 -1.76 21.23 20.77
N ALA A 868 -1.25 22.47 20.77
CA ALA A 868 0.15 22.78 20.50
C ALA A 868 1.08 22.19 21.59
N THR A 869 0.73 22.33 22.85
CA THR A 869 1.53 21.79 23.97
C THR A 869 1.62 20.27 23.92
N ARG A 870 0.53 19.58 23.51
CA ARG A 870 0.49 18.12 23.37
C ARG A 870 1.29 17.58 22.18
N LEU A 871 1.52 18.39 21.15
CA LEU A 871 2.47 18.05 20.08
C LEU A 871 3.93 18.17 20.54
N LEU A 872 4.21 19.06 21.49
CA LEU A 872 5.58 19.37 21.88
C LEU A 872 6.06 18.54 23.09
N THR A 873 5.15 18.18 24.01
CA THR A 873 5.51 17.43 25.21
C THR A 873 4.34 16.62 25.77
N ILE A 874 4.67 15.50 26.41
CA ILE A 874 3.69 14.69 27.16
C ILE A 874 3.38 15.32 28.52
N GLY A 875 4.35 16.02 29.11
CA GLY A 875 4.26 16.64 30.44
C GLY A 875 4.07 18.15 30.41
N ALA A 876 4.59 18.83 31.46
CA ALA A 876 4.62 20.30 31.53
C ALA A 876 5.53 20.88 30.45
N VAL A 877 5.10 21.98 29.83
CA VAL A 877 5.93 22.69 28.86
C VAL A 877 7.03 23.48 29.58
N ASP A 878 8.28 23.18 29.23
CA ASP A 878 9.44 23.99 29.56
C ASP A 878 9.89 24.75 28.31
N VAL A 879 9.59 26.04 28.27
CA VAL A 879 9.80 26.89 27.07
C VAL A 879 11.28 26.98 26.68
N GLU A 880 12.19 26.78 27.64
CA GLU A 880 13.63 26.81 27.34
C GLU A 880 14.09 25.50 26.66
N LYS A 881 13.40 24.40 26.91
CA LYS A 881 13.76 23.07 26.37
C LYS A 881 13.15 22.73 25.03
N ILE A 882 12.05 23.37 24.64
CA ILE A 882 11.33 23.03 23.39
C ILE A 882 11.96 23.61 22.11
N GLY A 883 13.09 24.29 22.19
CA GLY A 883 13.80 24.88 21.05
C GLY A 883 13.04 26.02 20.34
N VAL A 884 13.65 26.56 19.28
CA VAL A 884 13.09 27.74 18.57
C VAL A 884 11.82 27.37 17.80
N LYS A 885 11.80 26.25 17.07
CA LYS A 885 10.63 25.82 16.29
C LYS A 885 9.45 25.46 17.21
N GLY A 886 9.70 24.80 18.33
CA GLY A 886 8.68 24.52 19.32
C GLY A 886 8.07 25.78 19.93
N ARG A 887 8.92 26.79 20.25
CA ARG A 887 8.44 28.12 20.67
C ARG A 887 7.59 28.80 19.60
N ALA A 888 7.97 28.70 18.33
CA ALA A 888 7.18 29.23 17.22
C ALA A 888 5.79 28.59 17.13
N VAL A 889 5.66 27.28 17.38
CA VAL A 889 4.35 26.59 17.43
C VAL A 889 3.48 27.13 18.58
N LEU A 890 4.03 27.35 19.76
CA LEU A 890 3.30 27.95 20.88
C LEU A 890 2.88 29.39 20.58
N LEU A 891 3.76 30.18 19.99
CA LEU A 891 3.49 31.58 19.66
C LEU A 891 2.41 31.68 18.58
N HIS A 892 2.44 30.79 17.58
CA HIS A 892 1.39 30.71 16.56
C HIS A 892 0.03 30.37 17.19
N ALA A 893 -0.02 29.44 18.16
CA ALA A 893 -1.26 29.08 18.87
C ALA A 893 -1.89 30.25 19.63
N VAL A 894 -1.06 31.19 20.15
CA VAL A 894 -1.50 32.41 20.88
C VAL A 894 -1.71 33.60 19.92
N GLY A 895 -1.16 33.56 18.70
CA GLY A 895 -1.18 34.64 17.72
C GLY A 895 -0.26 35.82 18.12
N LEU A 896 0.94 35.54 18.62
CA LEU A 896 1.95 36.51 19.05
C LEU A 896 3.36 36.08 18.62
N ASP A 897 4.29 37.01 18.68
CA ASP A 897 5.70 36.86 18.24
C ASP A 897 6.71 36.74 19.39
N CYS A 898 6.26 36.92 20.64
CA CYS A 898 7.12 36.95 21.83
C CYS A 898 6.53 36.14 22.99
N ILE A 899 7.32 35.25 23.59
CA ILE A 899 6.92 34.37 24.67
C ILE A 899 6.40 35.17 25.88
N SER A 900 7.13 36.21 26.33
CA SER A 900 6.72 37.01 27.49
C SER A 900 5.37 37.70 27.23
N LYS A 901 5.10 38.22 26.04
CA LYS A 901 3.80 38.78 25.68
C LYS A 901 2.70 37.70 25.66
N ALA A 902 3.02 36.50 25.12
CA ALA A 902 2.11 35.40 25.11
C ALA A 902 1.70 34.91 26.52
N GLU A 903 2.65 34.81 27.44
CA GLU A 903 2.38 34.46 28.82
C GLU A 903 1.54 35.49 29.55
N ILE A 904 1.78 36.79 29.34
CA ILE A 904 0.96 37.86 29.89
C ILE A 904 -0.47 37.74 29.31
N LYS A 905 -0.63 37.58 27.99
CA LYS A 905 -1.93 37.42 27.36
C LYS A 905 -2.71 36.23 27.91
N LEU A 906 -2.05 35.09 28.06
CA LEU A 906 -2.66 33.88 28.62
C LEU A 906 -3.13 34.10 30.06
N LYS A 907 -2.30 34.71 30.92
CA LYS A 907 -2.71 35.07 32.29
C LYS A 907 -3.92 36.01 32.33
N MET A 908 -3.96 37.01 31.47
CA MET A 908 -5.11 37.90 31.34
C MET A 908 -6.39 37.16 30.94
N ILE A 909 -6.29 36.27 29.94
CA ILE A 909 -7.41 35.47 29.46
C ILE A 909 -7.93 34.55 30.57
N TYR A 910 -7.02 33.85 31.30
CA TYR A 910 -7.41 32.99 32.40
C TYR A 910 -8.10 33.77 33.52
N SER A 911 -7.59 34.94 33.86
CA SER A 911 -8.23 35.82 34.88
C SER A 911 -9.59 36.30 34.43
N SER A 912 -9.70 36.86 33.19
CA SER A 912 -10.96 37.36 32.63
C SER A 912 -12.03 36.29 32.54
N ALA A 913 -11.69 35.11 32.03
CA ALA A 913 -12.62 33.99 31.95
C ALA A 913 -13.03 33.48 33.35
N GLY A 914 -12.07 33.41 34.28
CA GLY A 914 -12.33 33.04 35.66
C GLY A 914 -13.25 34.04 36.38
N ASP A 915 -13.03 35.33 36.18
CA ASP A 915 -13.83 36.39 36.79
C ASP A 915 -15.28 36.37 36.29
N ILE A 916 -15.49 36.16 34.96
CA ILE A 916 -16.81 35.99 34.39
C ILE A 916 -17.52 34.76 34.94
N ILE A 917 -16.85 33.62 35.01
CA ILE A 917 -17.45 32.39 35.54
C ILE A 917 -17.76 32.54 37.03
N ASN A 918 -16.88 33.15 37.82
CA ASN A 918 -17.11 33.40 39.26
C ASN A 918 -18.31 34.31 39.43
N ALA A 919 -18.37 35.43 38.71
CA ALA A 919 -19.52 36.36 38.80
C ALA A 919 -20.85 35.65 38.43
N ALA A 920 -20.86 34.81 37.40
CA ALA A 920 -22.06 34.06 36.96
C ALA A 920 -22.46 32.97 37.98
N VAL A 921 -21.51 32.41 38.74
CA VAL A 921 -21.75 31.32 39.69
C VAL A 921 -22.00 31.85 41.11
N ASP A 922 -21.43 33.00 41.48
CA ASP A 922 -21.51 33.60 42.84
C ASP A 922 -22.57 34.70 42.96
N ASP A 923 -23.26 35.05 41.88
CA ASP A 923 -24.31 36.11 41.87
C ASP A 923 -25.57 35.64 42.69
N ASP A 924 -25.49 35.83 43.98
CA ASP A 924 -26.63 35.67 44.90
C ASP A 924 -27.75 36.70 44.52
N GLY A 925 -28.66 36.31 43.63
CA GLY A 925 -30.02 36.79 43.51
C GLY A 925 -30.30 38.34 43.59
N GLN A 926 -29.42 39.24 43.11
CA GLN A 926 -29.69 40.68 43.05
C GLN A 926 -30.23 41.18 41.68
N LYS A 927 -30.82 40.35 40.88
CA LYS A 927 -31.52 40.75 39.64
C LYS A 927 -33.06 40.67 39.74
N GLU A 928 -33.65 40.70 40.92
CA GLU A 928 -35.06 41.02 41.11
C GLU A 928 -35.22 42.53 41.35
N GLY A 929 -35.53 43.26 40.28
CA GLY A 929 -36.00 44.62 40.54
C GLY A 929 -35.63 45.68 39.50
N ASN A 930 -35.87 45.49 38.24
CA ASN A 930 -36.08 46.67 37.35
C ASN A 930 -36.98 46.37 36.10
N SER A 931 -38.18 45.84 36.38
CA SER A 931 -39.28 45.92 35.44
C SER A 931 -40.37 46.86 36.01
N GLY A 932 -40.11 48.17 35.96
CA GLY A 932 -41.08 49.11 36.42
C GLY A 932 -40.65 50.55 36.26
N ARG A 933 -40.66 51.02 34.95
CA ARG A 933 -41.20 52.37 34.55
C ARG A 933 -41.09 52.58 33.05
#